data_ac6c0a61bb7f4f42be82bd07cbb6c0fb
#
_entry.id   ac6c0a61bb7f4f42be82bd07cbb6c0fb
#
_cell.length_a   1.000
_cell.length_b   1.000
_cell.length_c   1.000
_cell.angle_alpha   90.00
_cell.angle_beta   90.00
_cell.angle_gamma   90.00
#
_symmetry.space_group_name_H-M   'P 1'
#
loop_
_entity.id
_entity.type
_entity.pdbx_description
1 polymer ?
#
loop_
_entity_poly.entity_id
_entity_poly.type
_entity_poly.pdbx_seq_one_letter_code
_entity_poly.pdbx_strand_id
1 'polypeptide(L)'
;MSEHSIFIKGARVNNLKNIDVEIPRDRFIVITGLSGSGKSSLAFDTLYAEGQRRYVESLSAYARQFLGRMSKPECDYIKGIPPAIAIEQKVNTRNPRSTVGTSTEIYDYMRLLYARIGKTYSPVSGELVKKHQVDDVVHCALGFPDGTRFALLTNLVIPEGRDLKTHLQILQKEGFPRVEVNGRFQAIEDLLTDGELPEPNTVRLVIDRMSVSHETDTVSRLSDSVETAFFEGGGECIVLVYDGEEIREFSFSKRFEADGITFNEPSELMFNFNNPVGACPTCEGFGKVIGIDEDLVVPNKTLSVYDDAVMCWRGEKMSEWKNDLIRQADSLHFPIHRPYFKLTDREKDILWHGAGDFEGIDGFFAMLEANQYKIQYRVMLARYRGKTICPVCKGSRLKPEAEYVKVGGRSISELVNLPISELKEFFDRLELDEHDALIAKRLLTEIRNRICFLQEVGLSYLTLNRLSSTLSGGESQRINLATSLGSSLVGSLYILDEPSIGLHSRDTGLLIKVLRQLQELGNTVVVVEHDEDIIRAADYIIDIGPLAGRLGGEVVYQGGLSRLPKATRSYTMRYLTGESKIELPANRRKWNQYIEVEGAAQNNLKSIDVKFPLHVMTVVSGVSGSGKSSLVRDVFYRALLRHYGEGGEMPGTYSRLSGDMDRIHSVEFVDQNPIGKSTRSNPATYLKAFDEIRKLFAEQQGAKQMGFSPSYFSFNSEGGRCEECKGEGTITVEMQFMADIVLECESCHGKRYKQDVLDIEYRGKNISDVLDMTINQAIEFFSEVNESQEKRIIKRLKPLQDVGLGYIKLGQSSSTLSGGENQRVKLAFFLSNEKQESTLFIFDEPTTGLHFHDINTLLKSFNQLIERGHTVVIIEHNMDIIKCADHVIDMGPEGGKEGGYVVCTGTPEEIAECSASYTGMFLKEKLRSCFKFIEK
;
A
#
# COMPACT_ATOMS: atom_id res chain seq x y z
N MET A 1 20.89 -12.90 -39.54
CA MET A 1 20.46 -12.41 -38.21
C MET A 1 19.05 -11.90 -38.37
N SER A 2 18.09 -12.50 -37.70
CA SER A 2 16.68 -12.10 -37.85
C SER A 2 16.48 -10.70 -37.26
N GLU A 3 15.79 -9.82 -37.98
CA GLU A 3 15.38 -8.48 -37.48
C GLU A 3 14.45 -8.58 -36.26
N HIS A 4 14.12 -9.79 -35.83
CA HIS A 4 13.16 -10.11 -34.77
C HIS A 4 13.79 -10.60 -33.45
N SER A 5 15.09 -10.37 -33.21
CA SER A 5 15.75 -10.78 -31.95
C SER A 5 16.56 -9.65 -31.35
N ILE A 6 16.61 -9.60 -30.02
CA ILE A 6 17.59 -8.81 -29.25
C ILE A 6 18.81 -9.71 -29.08
N PHE A 7 19.97 -9.20 -29.42
CA PHE A 7 21.22 -9.96 -29.34
C PHE A 7 22.21 -9.26 -28.40
N ILE A 8 22.60 -9.94 -27.35
CA ILE A 8 23.58 -9.51 -26.34
C ILE A 8 24.87 -10.30 -26.61
N LYS A 9 25.98 -9.60 -26.81
CA LYS A 9 27.30 -10.21 -27.04
C LYS A 9 28.23 -9.87 -25.90
N GLY A 10 28.85 -10.91 -25.32
CA GLY A 10 29.92 -10.77 -24.35
C GLY A 10 29.53 -10.07 -23.07
N ALA A 11 28.37 -10.35 -22.46
CA ALA A 11 27.94 -9.77 -21.19
C ALA A 11 28.83 -10.24 -20.03
N ARG A 12 29.39 -9.27 -19.28
CA ARG A 12 30.35 -9.51 -18.19
C ARG A 12 29.98 -8.78 -16.86
N VAL A 13 28.77 -8.21 -16.81
CA VAL A 13 28.32 -7.46 -15.65
C VAL A 13 28.23 -8.37 -14.42
N ASN A 14 28.75 -7.95 -13.29
CA ASN A 14 28.80 -8.67 -12.01
C ASN A 14 29.42 -10.08 -12.15
N ASN A 15 28.63 -11.14 -12.03
CA ASN A 15 29.09 -12.52 -12.09
C ASN A 15 28.94 -13.18 -13.46
N LEU A 16 28.45 -12.48 -14.47
CA LEU A 16 28.27 -13.02 -15.82
C LEU A 16 29.62 -13.32 -16.48
N LYS A 17 29.75 -14.52 -17.08
CA LYS A 17 30.99 -15.06 -17.63
C LYS A 17 31.09 -14.87 -19.13
N ASN A 18 31.08 -13.63 -19.62
CA ASN A 18 31.23 -13.29 -21.05
C ASN A 18 30.20 -14.04 -21.92
N ILE A 19 28.94 -13.99 -21.53
CA ILE A 19 27.88 -14.76 -22.16
C ILE A 19 27.30 -14.07 -23.37
N ASP A 20 26.89 -14.89 -24.35
CA ASP A 20 26.14 -14.49 -25.54
C ASP A 20 24.68 -14.94 -25.35
N VAL A 21 23.73 -14.03 -25.55
CA VAL A 21 22.30 -14.31 -25.36
C VAL A 21 21.49 -13.77 -26.53
N GLU A 22 20.59 -14.58 -27.04
CA GLU A 22 19.60 -14.17 -28.03
C GLU A 22 18.20 -14.23 -27.42
N ILE A 23 17.48 -13.09 -27.45
CA ILE A 23 16.14 -12.95 -26.91
C ILE A 23 15.18 -12.69 -28.07
N PRO A 24 14.25 -13.61 -28.39
CA PRO A 24 13.27 -13.36 -29.44
C PRO A 24 12.32 -12.22 -29.05
N ARG A 25 11.99 -11.34 -30.02
CA ARG A 25 11.05 -10.24 -29.79
C ARG A 25 9.60 -10.73 -29.88
N ASP A 26 8.70 -9.94 -29.31
CA ASP A 26 7.25 -10.16 -29.35
C ASP A 26 6.85 -11.53 -28.75
N ARG A 27 7.60 -11.95 -27.72
CA ARG A 27 7.43 -13.20 -27.00
C ARG A 27 7.39 -12.97 -25.49
N PHE A 28 6.85 -13.97 -24.79
CA PHE A 28 6.93 -14.08 -23.36
C PHE A 28 8.14 -14.92 -22.96
N ILE A 29 9.17 -14.30 -22.39
CA ILE A 29 10.46 -14.88 -22.05
C ILE A 29 10.61 -14.93 -20.54
N VAL A 30 11.09 -16.06 -20.00
CA VAL A 30 11.45 -16.18 -18.59
C VAL A 30 12.96 -16.37 -18.44
N ILE A 31 13.59 -15.53 -17.61
CA ILE A 31 14.97 -15.69 -17.16
C ILE A 31 14.91 -16.33 -15.78
N THR A 32 15.48 -17.54 -15.65
CA THR A 32 15.43 -18.33 -14.43
C THR A 32 16.82 -18.82 -14.02
N GLY A 33 16.92 -19.54 -12.88
CA GLY A 33 18.17 -20.08 -12.32
C GLY A 33 18.24 -19.93 -10.82
N LEU A 34 19.26 -20.45 -10.17
CA LEU A 34 19.44 -20.38 -8.71
C LEU A 34 19.52 -18.92 -8.22
N SER A 35 19.19 -18.70 -6.93
CA SER A 35 19.43 -17.40 -6.29
C SER A 35 20.92 -17.02 -6.39
N GLY A 36 21.21 -15.78 -6.81
CA GLY A 36 22.60 -15.32 -7.01
C GLY A 36 23.30 -15.87 -8.26
N SER A 37 22.60 -16.54 -9.20
CA SER A 37 23.22 -17.06 -10.43
C SER A 37 23.55 -15.99 -11.48
N GLY A 38 23.00 -14.77 -11.39
CA GLY A 38 23.22 -13.67 -12.34
C GLY A 38 22.01 -13.28 -13.20
N LYS A 39 20.80 -13.75 -12.86
CA LYS A 39 19.55 -13.40 -13.54
C LYS A 39 19.30 -11.90 -13.63
N SER A 40 19.32 -11.22 -12.47
CA SER A 40 19.10 -9.78 -12.39
C SER A 40 20.22 -9.00 -13.07
N SER A 41 21.46 -9.51 -13.03
CA SER A 41 22.60 -8.93 -13.77
C SER A 41 22.39 -8.96 -15.28
N LEU A 42 21.77 -10.00 -15.83
CA LEU A 42 21.40 -10.07 -17.25
C LEU A 42 20.19 -9.18 -17.56
N ALA A 43 19.11 -9.29 -16.77
CA ALA A 43 17.84 -8.61 -17.04
C ALA A 43 17.90 -7.11 -16.79
N PHE A 44 18.39 -6.69 -15.62
CA PHE A 44 18.36 -5.30 -15.17
C PHE A 44 19.69 -4.58 -15.41
N ASP A 45 20.81 -5.13 -14.94
CA ASP A 45 22.10 -4.45 -15.03
C ASP A 45 22.69 -4.47 -16.46
N THR A 46 22.20 -5.34 -17.34
CA THR A 46 22.64 -5.43 -18.74
C THR A 46 21.55 -4.95 -19.71
N LEU A 47 20.43 -5.66 -19.80
CA LEU A 47 19.41 -5.43 -20.82
C LEU A 47 18.64 -4.13 -20.58
N TYR A 48 18.08 -3.95 -19.35
CA TYR A 48 17.35 -2.73 -19.00
C TYR A 48 18.26 -1.51 -18.97
N ALA A 49 19.43 -1.61 -18.35
CA ALA A 49 20.39 -0.51 -18.25
C ALA A 49 20.78 0.05 -19.63
N GLU A 50 21.01 -0.82 -20.63
CA GLU A 50 21.30 -0.38 -22.00
C GLU A 50 20.07 0.22 -22.69
N GLY A 51 18.88 -0.34 -22.47
CA GLY A 51 17.63 0.23 -23.01
C GLY A 51 17.37 1.64 -22.46
N GLN A 52 17.51 1.82 -21.15
CA GLN A 52 17.38 3.11 -20.47
C GLN A 52 18.45 4.11 -20.94
N ARG A 53 19.72 3.67 -21.05
CA ARG A 53 20.81 4.50 -21.55
C ARG A 53 20.50 5.05 -22.94
N ARG A 54 20.05 4.21 -23.88
CA ARG A 54 19.68 4.63 -25.24
C ARG A 54 18.50 5.58 -25.25
N TYR A 55 17.51 5.35 -24.40
CA TYR A 55 16.38 6.25 -24.25
C TYR A 55 16.84 7.65 -23.78
N VAL A 56 17.66 7.71 -22.75
CA VAL A 56 18.21 8.97 -22.22
C VAL A 56 19.08 9.68 -23.27
N GLU A 57 19.88 8.94 -24.05
CA GLU A 57 20.68 9.52 -25.15
C GLU A 57 19.83 10.11 -26.29
N SER A 58 18.61 9.61 -26.48
CA SER A 58 17.67 10.15 -27.46
C SER A 58 16.99 11.47 -27.01
N LEU A 59 17.06 11.80 -25.73
CA LEU A 59 16.49 13.03 -25.18
C LEU A 59 17.29 14.29 -25.55
N SER A 60 16.69 15.46 -25.36
CA SER A 60 17.35 16.74 -25.61
C SER A 60 18.63 16.92 -24.75
N ALA A 61 19.57 17.73 -25.20
CA ALA A 61 20.80 18.03 -24.47
C ALA A 61 20.52 18.60 -23.07
N TYR A 62 19.46 19.38 -22.94
CA TYR A 62 19.01 19.93 -21.65
C TYR A 62 18.55 18.82 -20.70
N ALA A 63 17.68 17.90 -21.14
CA ALA A 63 17.22 16.77 -20.32
C ALA A 63 18.38 15.86 -19.90
N ARG A 64 19.34 15.60 -20.80
CA ARG A 64 20.55 14.80 -20.49
C ARG A 64 21.44 15.43 -19.41
N GLN A 65 21.49 16.76 -19.32
CA GLN A 65 22.27 17.45 -18.30
C GLN A 65 21.71 17.21 -16.88
N PHE A 66 20.39 17.08 -16.75
CA PHE A 66 19.75 16.75 -15.47
C PHE A 66 19.83 15.25 -15.13
N LEU A 67 19.74 14.37 -16.14
CA LEU A 67 19.72 12.91 -15.93
C LEU A 67 21.14 12.31 -15.76
N GLY A 68 22.18 13.07 -16.04
CA GLY A 68 23.57 12.62 -15.96
C GLY A 68 23.96 11.64 -17.07
N ARG A 69 25.21 11.23 -17.10
CA ARG A 69 25.73 10.18 -18.01
C ARG A 69 25.51 8.82 -17.39
N MET A 70 24.69 7.98 -18.01
CA MET A 70 24.59 6.57 -17.65
C MET A 70 25.77 5.77 -18.20
N SER A 71 26.40 4.96 -17.36
CA SER A 71 27.48 4.08 -17.78
C SER A 71 26.96 2.98 -18.72
N LYS A 72 27.72 2.64 -19.73
CA LYS A 72 27.44 1.50 -20.60
C LYS A 72 27.64 0.22 -19.80
N PRO A 73 26.71 -0.77 -19.84
CA PRO A 73 26.94 -2.07 -19.24
C PRO A 73 28.17 -2.75 -19.84
N GLU A 74 28.88 -3.54 -19.01
CA GLU A 74 30.06 -4.28 -19.45
C GLU A 74 29.67 -5.42 -20.42
N CYS A 75 29.60 -5.08 -21.69
CA CYS A 75 29.35 -6.01 -22.80
C CYS A 75 30.01 -5.50 -24.09
N ASP A 76 30.21 -6.40 -25.05
CA ASP A 76 30.78 -6.00 -26.33
C ASP A 76 29.79 -5.12 -27.09
N TYR A 77 28.56 -5.63 -27.31
CA TYR A 77 27.46 -4.86 -27.88
C TYR A 77 26.10 -5.50 -27.60
N ILE A 78 25.05 -4.69 -27.69
CA ILE A 78 23.65 -5.13 -27.67
C ILE A 78 22.94 -4.54 -28.89
N LYS A 79 22.24 -5.40 -29.67
CA LYS A 79 21.47 -4.99 -30.86
C LYS A 79 20.00 -5.31 -30.67
N GLY A 80 19.12 -4.57 -31.37
CA GLY A 80 17.70 -4.87 -31.47
C GLY A 80 16.86 -4.51 -30.21
N ILE A 81 17.39 -3.73 -29.25
CA ILE A 81 16.62 -3.33 -28.05
C ILE A 81 15.58 -2.28 -28.43
N PRO A 82 14.28 -2.53 -28.15
CA PRO A 82 13.24 -1.51 -28.20
C PRO A 82 13.25 -0.66 -26.91
N PRO A 83 12.39 0.38 -26.81
CA PRO A 83 12.21 1.10 -25.56
C PRO A 83 11.91 0.16 -24.40
N ALA A 84 12.68 0.28 -23.30
CA ALA A 84 12.60 -0.65 -22.18
C ALA A 84 11.92 -0.03 -20.96
N ILE A 85 11.02 -0.78 -20.35
CA ILE A 85 10.27 -0.44 -19.14
C ILE A 85 10.56 -1.53 -18.10
N ALA A 86 11.05 -1.13 -16.93
CA ALA A 86 11.25 -2.05 -15.82
C ALA A 86 10.12 -1.90 -14.79
N ILE A 87 9.65 -3.02 -14.26
CA ILE A 87 8.67 -3.10 -13.19
C ILE A 87 9.30 -3.84 -12.02
N GLU A 88 9.89 -3.07 -11.11
CA GLU A 88 10.58 -3.55 -9.93
C GLU A 88 9.66 -3.59 -8.70
N GLN A 89 10.07 -4.34 -7.66
CA GLN A 89 9.34 -4.46 -6.39
C GLN A 89 9.51 -3.26 -5.45
N LYS A 90 10.45 -2.38 -5.75
CA LYS A 90 10.73 -1.25 -4.83
C LYS A 90 9.53 -0.30 -4.77
N VAL A 91 8.96 -0.18 -3.58
CA VAL A 91 7.92 0.82 -3.28
C VAL A 91 8.61 2.19 -3.23
N ASN A 92 8.64 2.89 -4.36
CA ASN A 92 9.30 4.18 -4.48
C ASN A 92 8.36 5.33 -4.06
N THR A 93 7.85 5.29 -2.82
CA THR A 93 6.90 6.30 -2.33
C THR A 93 7.49 7.14 -1.19
N ARG A 94 8.29 8.14 -1.58
CA ARG A 94 8.65 9.24 -0.67
C ARG A 94 7.49 10.23 -0.45
N ASN A 95 6.46 10.20 -1.29
CA ASN A 95 5.30 11.09 -1.17
C ASN A 95 4.23 10.48 -0.25
N PRO A 96 4.01 11.03 0.96
CA PRO A 96 3.04 10.52 1.91
C PRO A 96 1.57 10.74 1.48
N ARG A 97 1.32 11.49 0.42
CA ARG A 97 -0.01 11.73 -0.15
C ARG A 97 -0.37 10.77 -1.29
N SER A 98 0.59 9.99 -1.80
CA SER A 98 0.35 9.04 -2.89
C SER A 98 -0.59 7.92 -2.45
N THR A 99 -1.58 7.62 -3.29
CA THR A 99 -2.58 6.58 -3.08
C THR A 99 -2.65 5.64 -4.29
N VAL A 100 -3.32 4.50 -4.14
CA VAL A 100 -3.61 3.60 -5.26
C VAL A 100 -4.29 4.36 -6.40
N GLY A 101 -5.30 5.21 -6.09
CA GLY A 101 -6.02 5.98 -7.09
C GLY A 101 -5.14 6.96 -7.88
N THR A 102 -4.18 7.61 -7.22
CA THR A 102 -3.24 8.54 -7.90
C THR A 102 -2.15 7.77 -8.67
N SER A 103 -1.70 6.63 -8.16
CA SER A 103 -0.69 5.81 -8.84
C SER A 103 -1.23 5.12 -10.11
N THR A 104 -2.54 4.86 -10.17
CA THR A 104 -3.22 4.25 -11.32
C THR A 104 -3.87 5.26 -12.26
N GLU A 105 -3.74 6.55 -11.98
CA GLU A 105 -4.41 7.66 -12.68
C GLU A 105 -5.96 7.61 -12.64
N ILE A 106 -6.56 6.60 -12.01
CA ILE A 106 -8.03 6.47 -11.91
C ILE A 106 -8.61 7.70 -11.21
N TYR A 107 -7.95 8.17 -10.14
CA TYR A 107 -8.38 9.36 -9.41
C TYR A 107 -8.39 10.61 -10.28
N ASP A 108 -7.45 10.76 -11.21
CA ASP A 108 -7.38 11.90 -12.10
C ASP A 108 -8.56 11.92 -13.11
N TYR A 109 -8.91 10.74 -13.64
CA TYR A 109 -10.12 10.61 -14.47
C TYR A 109 -11.41 10.83 -13.67
N MET A 110 -11.47 10.37 -12.42
CA MET A 110 -12.61 10.61 -11.54
C MET A 110 -12.78 12.11 -11.23
N ARG A 111 -11.70 12.85 -10.96
CA ARG A 111 -11.76 14.31 -10.76
C ARG A 111 -12.37 15.02 -11.98
N LEU A 112 -11.92 14.65 -13.18
CA LEU A 112 -12.46 15.18 -14.43
C LEU A 112 -13.93 14.81 -14.60
N LEU A 113 -14.34 13.59 -14.27
CA LEU A 113 -15.72 13.14 -14.34
C LEU A 113 -16.61 13.98 -13.43
N TYR A 114 -16.22 14.15 -12.16
CA TYR A 114 -16.98 14.94 -11.18
C TYR A 114 -17.03 16.43 -11.55
N ALA A 115 -15.98 16.98 -12.14
CA ALA A 115 -15.95 18.35 -12.63
C ALA A 115 -16.88 18.58 -13.85
N ARG A 116 -17.12 17.54 -14.65
CA ARG A 116 -17.91 17.67 -15.90
C ARG A 116 -19.39 17.34 -15.76
N ILE A 117 -19.71 16.32 -14.98
CA ILE A 117 -21.09 15.82 -14.82
C ILE A 117 -21.55 15.73 -13.36
N GLY A 118 -20.73 16.18 -12.42
CA GLY A 118 -21.09 16.19 -11.00
C GLY A 118 -22.23 17.15 -10.70
N LYS A 119 -23.23 16.67 -9.96
CA LYS A 119 -24.39 17.44 -9.52
C LYS A 119 -24.23 17.79 -8.03
N THR A 120 -24.30 19.09 -7.70
CA THR A 120 -24.19 19.59 -6.33
C THR A 120 -25.53 19.49 -5.61
N TYR A 121 -25.53 18.97 -4.39
CA TYR A 121 -26.73 18.84 -3.55
C TYR A 121 -26.54 19.63 -2.26
N SER A 122 -27.59 20.33 -1.82
CA SER A 122 -27.56 21.02 -0.54
C SER A 122 -27.40 20.05 0.63
N PRO A 123 -26.53 20.30 1.59
CA PRO A 123 -26.39 19.48 2.80
C PRO A 123 -27.57 19.66 3.78
N VAL A 124 -28.44 20.66 3.59
CA VAL A 124 -29.57 20.98 4.47
C VAL A 124 -30.83 20.31 3.98
N SER A 125 -31.27 20.60 2.74
CA SER A 125 -32.49 20.05 2.14
C SER A 125 -32.25 18.75 1.36
N GLY A 126 -31.02 18.51 0.89
CA GLY A 126 -30.74 17.42 -0.04
C GLY A 126 -31.18 17.69 -1.47
N GLU A 127 -31.67 18.90 -1.75
CA GLU A 127 -32.10 19.29 -3.11
C GLU A 127 -30.92 19.59 -4.01
N LEU A 128 -31.17 19.44 -5.34
CA LEU A 128 -30.18 19.71 -6.37
C LEU A 128 -29.98 21.23 -6.51
N VAL A 129 -28.77 21.70 -6.29
CA VAL A 129 -28.37 23.08 -6.51
C VAL A 129 -28.22 23.35 -8.00
N LYS A 130 -29.00 24.28 -8.52
CA LYS A 130 -28.99 24.65 -9.94
C LYS A 130 -28.85 26.16 -10.08
N LYS A 131 -28.17 26.60 -11.14
CA LYS A 131 -28.33 27.94 -11.68
C LYS A 131 -29.52 27.92 -12.61
N HIS A 132 -30.54 28.63 -12.24
CA HIS A 132 -31.71 28.73 -13.09
C HIS A 132 -31.45 29.72 -14.24
N GLN A 133 -31.88 29.33 -15.41
CA GLN A 133 -31.89 30.18 -16.61
C GLN A 133 -33.29 30.73 -16.87
N VAL A 134 -33.40 31.65 -17.79
CA VAL A 134 -34.69 32.23 -18.20
C VAL A 134 -35.64 31.13 -18.60
N ASP A 135 -35.16 30.17 -19.38
CA ASP A 135 -35.98 29.02 -19.86
C ASP A 135 -36.58 28.19 -18.73
N ASP A 136 -35.86 28.02 -17.59
CA ASP A 136 -36.38 27.24 -16.44
C ASP A 136 -37.60 27.93 -15.83
N VAL A 137 -37.54 29.26 -15.69
CA VAL A 137 -38.62 30.07 -15.15
C VAL A 137 -39.83 30.05 -16.13
N VAL A 138 -39.52 30.21 -17.42
CA VAL A 138 -40.55 30.17 -18.50
C VAL A 138 -41.25 28.81 -18.53
N HIS A 139 -40.50 27.73 -18.49
CA HIS A 139 -41.06 26.38 -18.44
C HIS A 139 -41.92 26.13 -17.19
N CYS A 140 -41.47 26.59 -16.02
CA CYS A 140 -42.26 26.50 -14.80
C CYS A 140 -43.59 27.24 -14.91
N ALA A 141 -43.56 28.52 -15.38
CA ALA A 141 -44.75 29.33 -15.54
C ALA A 141 -45.73 28.76 -16.57
N LEU A 142 -45.23 28.25 -17.71
CA LEU A 142 -46.04 27.64 -18.76
C LEU A 142 -46.49 26.20 -18.47
N GLY A 143 -45.93 25.57 -17.42
CA GLY A 143 -46.35 24.23 -16.97
C GLY A 143 -47.75 24.16 -16.35
N PHE A 144 -48.42 25.30 -16.13
CA PHE A 144 -49.75 25.41 -15.59
C PHE A 144 -50.80 25.52 -16.72
N PRO A 145 -52.08 25.21 -16.47
CA PRO A 145 -53.15 25.29 -17.48
C PRO A 145 -53.30 26.70 -18.07
N ASP A 146 -53.65 26.76 -19.36
CA ASP A 146 -53.91 28.04 -20.03
C ASP A 146 -54.95 28.89 -19.28
N GLY A 147 -54.65 30.18 -19.14
CA GLY A 147 -55.45 31.15 -18.38
C GLY A 147 -55.13 31.22 -16.89
N THR A 148 -54.30 30.35 -16.34
CA THR A 148 -53.84 30.48 -14.95
C THR A 148 -53.08 31.80 -14.78
N ARG A 149 -53.44 32.57 -13.73
CA ARG A 149 -52.75 33.84 -13.45
C ARG A 149 -51.48 33.65 -12.66
N PHE A 150 -50.46 34.39 -13.02
CA PHE A 150 -49.21 34.40 -12.24
C PHE A 150 -48.62 35.80 -12.21
N ALA A 151 -47.76 36.05 -11.21
CA ALA A 151 -46.97 37.28 -11.10
C ALA A 151 -45.47 36.95 -11.01
N LEU A 152 -44.64 37.71 -11.69
CA LEU A 152 -43.22 37.70 -11.59
C LEU A 152 -42.76 38.77 -10.60
N LEU A 153 -42.06 38.38 -9.58
CA LEU A 153 -41.51 39.23 -8.53
C LEU A 153 -40.00 39.01 -8.37
N THR A 154 -39.39 39.94 -7.71
CA THR A 154 -38.04 39.79 -7.21
C THR A 154 -37.83 40.48 -5.87
N ASN A 155 -36.90 40.00 -5.09
CA ASN A 155 -36.51 40.69 -3.84
C ASN A 155 -35.88 42.02 -4.15
N LEU A 156 -36.18 43.03 -3.31
CA LEU A 156 -35.67 44.40 -3.51
C LEU A 156 -34.20 44.47 -3.10
N VAL A 157 -33.32 44.75 -4.06
CA VAL A 157 -31.89 44.93 -3.84
C VAL A 157 -31.56 46.40 -3.71
N ILE A 158 -31.34 46.90 -2.49
CA ILE A 158 -31.04 48.33 -2.25
C ILE A 158 -29.53 48.51 -2.24
N PRO A 159 -28.93 49.32 -3.14
CA PRO A 159 -27.50 49.60 -3.10
C PRO A 159 -27.03 50.26 -1.80
N GLU A 160 -25.79 49.94 -1.35
CA GLU A 160 -25.21 50.55 -0.15
C GLU A 160 -25.27 52.09 -0.16
N GLY A 161 -25.77 52.67 0.93
CA GLY A 161 -25.89 54.10 1.13
C GLY A 161 -27.17 54.70 0.55
N ARG A 162 -28.11 53.91 0.01
CA ARG A 162 -29.43 54.38 -0.48
C ARG A 162 -30.54 53.95 0.50
N ASP A 163 -31.44 54.88 0.79
CA ASP A 163 -32.63 54.57 1.59
C ASP A 163 -33.78 53.99 0.73
N LEU A 164 -34.67 53.24 1.36
CA LEU A 164 -35.81 52.57 0.67
C LEU A 164 -36.69 53.55 -0.07
N LYS A 165 -36.95 54.75 0.49
CA LYS A 165 -37.79 55.77 -0.15
C LYS A 165 -37.22 56.25 -1.46
N THR A 166 -35.91 56.59 -1.47
CA THR A 166 -35.21 57.04 -2.66
C THR A 166 -35.12 55.94 -3.72
N HIS A 167 -34.97 54.68 -3.27
CA HIS A 167 -34.90 53.55 -4.18
C HIS A 167 -36.25 53.27 -4.86
N LEU A 168 -37.37 53.28 -4.12
CA LEU A 168 -38.73 53.18 -4.67
C LEU A 168 -39.06 54.29 -5.65
N GLN A 169 -38.61 55.52 -5.39
CA GLN A 169 -38.80 56.64 -6.35
C GLN A 169 -38.03 56.44 -7.68
N ILE A 170 -36.87 55.80 -7.64
CA ILE A 170 -36.10 55.49 -8.83
C ILE A 170 -36.82 54.39 -9.61
N LEU A 171 -37.23 53.31 -8.95
CA LEU A 171 -37.99 52.22 -9.60
C LEU A 171 -39.27 52.68 -10.24
N GLN A 172 -40.00 53.59 -9.61
CA GLN A 172 -41.20 54.21 -10.20
C GLN A 172 -40.89 54.97 -11.48
N LYS A 173 -39.75 55.70 -11.54
CA LYS A 173 -39.27 56.41 -12.74
C LYS A 173 -38.83 55.46 -13.87
N GLU A 174 -38.29 54.29 -13.49
CA GLU A 174 -37.88 53.22 -14.42
C GLU A 174 -39.04 52.41 -14.98
N GLY A 175 -40.28 52.66 -14.46
CA GLY A 175 -41.48 52.12 -15.02
C GLY A 175 -42.13 50.98 -14.21
N PHE A 176 -41.62 50.72 -13.00
CA PHE A 176 -42.22 49.75 -12.09
C PHE A 176 -43.28 50.40 -11.18
N PRO A 177 -44.59 50.14 -11.40
CA PRO A 177 -45.63 50.84 -10.65
C PRO A 177 -45.97 50.19 -9.31
N ARG A 178 -45.55 48.98 -9.05
CA ARG A 178 -46.08 48.12 -7.92
C ARG A 178 -45.01 47.35 -7.22
N VAL A 179 -45.25 47.16 -5.92
CA VAL A 179 -44.53 46.21 -5.05
C VAL A 179 -45.51 45.28 -4.37
N GLU A 180 -45.00 44.16 -3.87
CA GLU A 180 -45.71 43.25 -2.98
C GLU A 180 -45.14 43.49 -1.55
N VAL A 181 -46.03 43.63 -0.59
CA VAL A 181 -45.68 43.78 0.85
C VAL A 181 -46.56 42.83 1.65
N ASN A 182 -45.95 41.85 2.31
CA ASN A 182 -46.66 40.88 3.16
C ASN A 182 -47.82 40.17 2.48
N GLY A 183 -47.67 39.77 1.21
CA GLY A 183 -48.69 39.06 0.41
C GLY A 183 -49.73 39.99 -0.26
N ARG A 184 -49.57 41.30 -0.19
CA ARG A 184 -50.49 42.27 -0.82
C ARG A 184 -49.76 43.15 -1.85
N PHE A 185 -50.34 43.29 -3.02
CA PHE A 185 -49.89 44.19 -4.06
C PHE A 185 -50.30 45.60 -3.75
N GLN A 186 -49.35 46.53 -3.73
CA GLN A 186 -49.55 47.95 -3.46
C GLN A 186 -48.91 48.81 -4.55
N ALA A 187 -49.47 49.96 -4.85
CA ALA A 187 -48.79 50.91 -5.75
C ALA A 187 -47.65 51.62 -5.00
N ILE A 188 -46.50 51.80 -5.68
CA ILE A 188 -45.37 52.53 -5.10
C ILE A 188 -45.75 53.96 -4.71
N GLU A 189 -46.64 54.57 -5.49
CA GLU A 189 -47.14 55.91 -5.24
C GLU A 189 -47.89 56.00 -3.91
N ASP A 190 -48.69 55.02 -3.54
CA ASP A 190 -49.46 54.96 -2.31
C ASP A 190 -48.51 54.81 -1.13
N LEU A 191 -47.52 53.91 -1.21
CA LEU A 191 -46.49 53.72 -0.16
C LEU A 191 -45.65 54.96 0.06
N LEU A 192 -45.35 55.74 -0.95
CA LEU A 192 -44.58 56.96 -0.82
C LEU A 192 -45.38 58.08 -0.20
N THR A 193 -46.73 57.99 -0.26
CA THR A 193 -47.67 59.01 0.27
C THR A 193 -48.07 58.75 1.69
N ASP A 194 -48.22 57.50 2.11
CA ASP A 194 -48.77 57.09 3.43
C ASP A 194 -47.80 57.28 4.60
N GLY A 195 -46.52 57.56 4.35
CA GLY A 195 -45.56 58.05 5.36
C GLY A 195 -44.91 56.94 6.22
N GLU A 196 -45.46 55.79 6.36
CA GLU A 196 -44.84 54.62 7.04
C GLU A 196 -44.36 53.60 6.01
N LEU A 197 -43.04 53.54 5.83
CA LEU A 197 -42.42 52.56 4.90
C LEU A 197 -42.24 51.21 5.64
N PRO A 198 -42.53 50.09 4.94
CA PRO A 198 -42.28 48.76 5.48
C PRO A 198 -40.78 48.49 5.59
N GLU A 199 -40.42 47.48 6.35
CA GLU A 199 -39.03 47.01 6.38
C GLU A 199 -38.56 46.55 4.98
N PRO A 200 -37.36 46.96 4.54
CA PRO A 200 -36.87 46.65 3.18
C PRO A 200 -36.97 45.18 2.79
N ASN A 201 -36.68 44.26 3.73
CA ASN A 201 -36.68 42.82 3.52
C ASN A 201 -38.09 42.22 3.31
N THR A 202 -39.17 42.97 3.58
CA THR A 202 -40.58 42.55 3.40
C THR A 202 -41.18 43.04 2.09
N VAL A 203 -40.39 43.77 1.27
CA VAL A 203 -40.86 44.39 0.03
C VAL A 203 -40.25 43.61 -1.15
N ARG A 204 -41.14 43.13 -2.04
CA ARG A 204 -40.75 42.50 -3.29
C ARG A 204 -41.21 43.38 -4.47
N LEU A 205 -40.34 43.58 -5.47
CA LEU A 205 -40.65 44.31 -6.68
C LEU A 205 -41.53 43.43 -7.60
N VAL A 206 -42.62 43.96 -8.09
CA VAL A 206 -43.48 43.34 -9.08
C VAL A 206 -43.03 43.71 -10.48
N ILE A 207 -42.49 42.74 -11.21
CA ILE A 207 -41.99 42.95 -12.58
C ILE A 207 -43.12 42.88 -13.59
N ASP A 208 -43.87 41.79 -13.56
CA ASP A 208 -45.01 41.62 -14.51
C ASP A 208 -46.11 40.74 -13.88
N ARG A 209 -47.29 40.86 -14.44
CA ARG A 209 -48.48 40.03 -14.07
C ARG A 209 -49.15 39.55 -15.34
N MET A 210 -49.13 38.24 -15.50
CA MET A 210 -49.55 37.57 -16.74
C MET A 210 -50.53 36.44 -16.48
N SER A 211 -51.10 35.93 -17.54
CA SER A 211 -51.79 34.63 -17.53
C SER A 211 -51.07 33.67 -18.50
N VAL A 212 -51.07 32.39 -18.17
CA VAL A 212 -50.45 31.34 -18.98
C VAL A 212 -51.08 31.33 -20.38
N SER A 213 -50.24 31.46 -21.39
CA SER A 213 -50.59 31.28 -22.80
C SER A 213 -49.34 30.84 -23.55
N HIS A 214 -49.52 29.90 -24.47
CA HIS A 214 -48.45 29.35 -25.30
C HIS A 214 -48.27 30.13 -26.64
N GLU A 215 -48.90 31.28 -26.78
CA GLU A 215 -48.69 32.17 -27.92
C GLU A 215 -47.31 32.77 -27.95
N THR A 216 -46.66 32.82 -29.12
CA THR A 216 -45.27 33.24 -29.28
C THR A 216 -45.01 34.63 -28.67
N ASP A 217 -45.94 35.56 -28.80
CA ASP A 217 -45.78 36.91 -28.23
C ASP A 217 -45.83 36.92 -26.71
N THR A 218 -46.63 36.05 -26.09
CA THR A 218 -46.71 35.92 -24.63
C THR A 218 -45.46 35.26 -24.09
N VAL A 219 -44.93 34.25 -24.77
CA VAL A 219 -43.66 33.56 -24.37
C VAL A 219 -42.49 34.54 -24.48
N SER A 220 -42.40 35.34 -25.56
CA SER A 220 -41.33 36.35 -25.70
C SER A 220 -41.40 37.41 -24.59
N ARG A 221 -42.59 37.93 -24.31
CA ARG A 221 -42.79 38.88 -23.21
C ARG A 221 -42.46 38.30 -21.86
N LEU A 222 -42.81 37.02 -21.62
CA LEU A 222 -42.45 36.33 -20.39
C LEU A 222 -40.95 36.21 -20.23
N SER A 223 -40.22 35.85 -21.31
CA SER A 223 -38.77 35.77 -21.30
C SER A 223 -38.11 37.10 -20.96
N ASP A 224 -38.57 38.21 -21.61
CA ASP A 224 -38.05 39.55 -21.35
C ASP A 224 -38.33 39.99 -19.90
N SER A 225 -39.51 39.66 -19.36
CA SER A 225 -39.87 39.97 -17.97
C SER A 225 -39.08 39.19 -16.98
N VAL A 226 -38.75 37.92 -17.27
CA VAL A 226 -37.86 37.07 -16.43
C VAL A 226 -36.44 37.61 -16.44
N GLU A 227 -35.92 38.05 -17.60
CA GLU A 227 -34.59 38.70 -17.67
C GLU A 227 -34.54 39.95 -16.79
N THR A 228 -35.60 40.78 -16.88
CA THR A 228 -35.76 41.98 -16.06
C THR A 228 -35.83 41.63 -14.56
N ALA A 229 -36.58 40.57 -14.19
CA ALA A 229 -36.66 40.10 -12.79
C ALA A 229 -35.24 39.71 -12.25
N PHE A 230 -34.49 38.92 -13.02
CA PHE A 230 -33.15 38.56 -12.64
C PHE A 230 -32.18 39.75 -12.57
N PHE A 231 -32.36 40.72 -13.44
CA PHE A 231 -31.51 41.93 -13.44
C PHE A 231 -31.77 42.79 -12.18
N GLU A 232 -33.05 43.14 -11.91
CA GLU A 232 -33.41 43.99 -10.77
C GLU A 232 -33.22 43.27 -9.42
N GLY A 233 -33.42 41.96 -9.38
CA GLY A 233 -33.28 41.14 -8.17
C GLY A 233 -31.86 40.66 -7.89
N GLY A 234 -30.85 41.15 -8.62
CA GLY A 234 -29.46 40.69 -8.42
C GLY A 234 -29.28 39.19 -8.65
N GLY A 235 -30.05 38.63 -9.57
CA GLY A 235 -30.01 37.19 -9.93
C GLY A 235 -31.15 36.36 -9.37
N GLU A 236 -32.11 36.93 -8.67
CA GLU A 236 -33.27 36.21 -8.09
C GLU A 236 -34.57 36.54 -8.87
N CYS A 237 -35.43 35.58 -9.04
CA CYS A 237 -36.77 35.70 -9.62
C CYS A 237 -37.75 34.82 -8.90
N ILE A 238 -38.93 35.32 -8.60
CA ILE A 238 -40.00 34.61 -7.89
C ILE A 238 -41.23 34.61 -8.79
N VAL A 239 -41.80 33.42 -8.94
CA VAL A 239 -43.05 33.22 -9.66
C VAL A 239 -44.14 32.88 -8.65
N LEU A 240 -45.17 33.75 -8.53
CA LEU A 240 -46.39 33.49 -7.74
C LEU A 240 -47.48 33.01 -8.68
N VAL A 241 -47.92 31.78 -8.55
CA VAL A 241 -48.99 31.20 -9.37
C VAL A 241 -50.26 31.13 -8.55
N TYR A 242 -51.36 31.63 -9.12
CA TYR A 242 -52.70 31.62 -8.52
C TYR A 242 -53.48 30.45 -9.09
N ASP A 243 -53.48 29.31 -8.38
CA ASP A 243 -54.16 28.09 -8.77
C ASP A 243 -55.45 27.93 -7.92
N GLY A 244 -56.56 28.58 -8.38
CA GLY A 244 -57.80 28.63 -7.62
C GLY A 244 -57.70 29.48 -6.37
N GLU A 245 -57.86 28.87 -5.18
CA GLU A 245 -57.72 29.54 -3.88
C GLU A 245 -56.28 29.41 -3.31
N GLU A 246 -55.42 28.54 -3.88
CA GLU A 246 -54.03 28.35 -3.47
C GLU A 246 -53.08 29.31 -4.22
N ILE A 247 -52.14 29.89 -3.46
CA ILE A 247 -51.03 30.65 -4.05
C ILE A 247 -49.77 29.76 -3.88
N ARG A 248 -49.13 29.41 -5.02
CA ARG A 248 -47.88 28.66 -5.04
C ARG A 248 -46.74 29.58 -5.40
N GLU A 249 -45.70 29.57 -4.58
CA GLU A 249 -44.49 30.36 -4.76
C GLU A 249 -43.38 29.48 -5.27
N PHE A 250 -42.68 29.91 -6.34
CA PHE A 250 -41.50 29.24 -6.92
C PHE A 250 -40.39 30.26 -6.98
N SER A 251 -39.27 29.97 -6.32
CA SER A 251 -38.09 30.81 -6.30
C SER A 251 -37.03 30.28 -7.26
N PHE A 252 -36.41 31.20 -8.01
CA PHE A 252 -35.36 30.91 -8.99
C PHE A 252 -34.17 31.82 -8.73
N SER A 253 -32.95 31.30 -8.85
CA SER A 253 -31.74 32.09 -8.70
C SER A 253 -30.75 31.79 -9.82
N LYS A 254 -30.12 32.81 -10.39
CA LYS A 254 -28.96 32.70 -11.28
C LYS A 254 -27.67 32.40 -10.49
N ARG A 255 -27.71 32.56 -9.16
CA ARG A 255 -26.60 32.22 -8.30
C ARG A 255 -26.61 30.72 -8.03
N PHE A 256 -25.43 30.16 -7.83
CA PHE A 256 -25.28 28.76 -7.45
C PHE A 256 -25.45 28.62 -5.95
N GLU A 257 -26.70 28.70 -5.49
CA GLU A 257 -27.06 28.73 -4.06
C GLU A 257 -28.34 27.94 -3.77
N ALA A 258 -28.42 27.38 -2.57
CA ALA A 258 -29.61 26.76 -2.02
C ALA A 258 -29.59 26.86 -0.49
N ASP A 259 -30.76 26.93 0.16
CA ASP A 259 -30.89 27.00 1.63
C ASP A 259 -30.05 28.12 2.29
N GLY A 260 -29.82 29.23 1.59
CA GLY A 260 -29.00 30.36 2.06
C GLY A 260 -27.48 30.11 2.02
N ILE A 261 -27.04 29.00 1.41
CA ILE A 261 -25.62 28.64 1.25
C ILE A 261 -25.24 28.86 -0.22
N THR A 262 -24.18 29.64 -0.45
CA THR A 262 -23.58 29.82 -1.78
C THR A 262 -22.56 28.72 -2.02
N PHE A 263 -22.69 27.97 -3.11
CA PHE A 263 -21.82 26.87 -3.47
C PHE A 263 -20.84 27.30 -4.59
N ASN A 264 -19.69 26.60 -4.63
CA ASN A 264 -18.78 26.71 -5.75
C ASN A 264 -19.20 25.72 -6.86
N GLU A 265 -19.09 26.16 -8.12
CA GLU A 265 -19.31 25.23 -9.24
C GLU A 265 -18.25 24.13 -9.24
N PRO A 266 -18.66 22.87 -9.55
CA PRO A 266 -17.71 21.77 -9.63
C PRO A 266 -16.55 22.07 -10.59
N SER A 267 -15.32 21.98 -10.10
CA SER A 267 -14.11 22.18 -10.89
C SER A 267 -13.09 21.08 -10.60
N GLU A 268 -12.20 20.80 -11.52
CA GLU A 268 -11.16 19.79 -11.35
C GLU A 268 -10.29 20.04 -10.10
N LEU A 269 -10.01 21.30 -9.78
CA LEU A 269 -9.21 21.71 -8.63
C LEU A 269 -9.93 21.45 -7.30
N MET A 270 -11.26 21.51 -7.27
CA MET A 270 -12.07 21.22 -6.08
C MET A 270 -11.85 19.78 -5.57
N PHE A 271 -11.59 18.84 -6.47
CA PHE A 271 -11.37 17.43 -6.14
C PHE A 271 -9.87 17.07 -6.05
N ASN A 272 -8.97 18.06 -6.05
CA ASN A 272 -7.53 17.82 -5.99
C ASN A 272 -6.99 18.09 -4.58
N PHE A 273 -6.79 17.03 -3.80
CA PHE A 273 -6.23 17.14 -2.45
C PHE A 273 -4.74 17.54 -2.40
N ASN A 274 -4.04 17.57 -3.54
CA ASN A 274 -2.68 18.09 -3.63
C ASN A 274 -2.64 19.60 -3.95
N ASN A 275 -3.80 20.22 -4.17
CA ASN A 275 -3.93 21.66 -4.45
C ASN A 275 -4.67 22.35 -3.29
N PRO A 276 -4.24 23.54 -2.84
CA PRO A 276 -4.92 24.29 -1.75
C PRO A 276 -6.40 24.59 -2.01
N VAL A 277 -6.84 24.64 -3.27
CA VAL A 277 -8.25 24.87 -3.62
C VAL A 277 -9.12 23.70 -3.15
N GLY A 278 -8.68 22.44 -3.35
CA GLY A 278 -9.45 21.24 -2.98
C GLY A 278 -9.04 20.61 -1.66
N ALA A 279 -7.81 20.83 -1.19
CA ALA A 279 -7.30 20.22 0.02
C ALA A 279 -8.04 20.71 1.27
N CYS A 280 -8.35 19.79 2.17
CA CYS A 280 -8.86 20.12 3.50
C CYS A 280 -7.88 21.07 4.23
N PRO A 281 -8.31 22.24 4.71
CA PRO A 281 -7.42 23.23 5.34
C PRO A 281 -6.79 22.73 6.64
N THR A 282 -7.47 21.84 7.38
CA THR A 282 -7.00 21.31 8.67
C THR A 282 -5.87 20.30 8.52
N CYS A 283 -5.95 19.39 7.53
CA CYS A 283 -4.94 18.34 7.30
C CYS A 283 -4.11 18.57 6.04
N GLU A 284 -4.32 19.66 5.31
CA GLU A 284 -3.59 20.01 4.08
C GLU A 284 -3.54 18.86 3.05
N GLY A 285 -4.59 18.07 2.94
CA GLY A 285 -4.68 16.95 2.02
C GLY A 285 -4.02 15.65 2.50
N PHE A 286 -3.53 15.57 3.74
CA PHE A 286 -2.97 14.34 4.31
C PHE A 286 -4.05 13.35 4.81
N GLY A 287 -5.26 13.82 5.12
CA GLY A 287 -6.35 13.02 5.69
C GLY A 287 -6.16 12.66 7.16
N LYS A 288 -5.00 12.98 7.74
CA LYS A 288 -4.63 12.73 9.14
C LYS A 288 -4.04 13.99 9.77
N VAL A 289 -4.23 14.13 11.07
CA VAL A 289 -3.67 15.20 11.90
C VAL A 289 -2.97 14.60 13.12
N ILE A 290 -2.17 15.40 13.81
CA ILE A 290 -1.65 15.00 15.12
C ILE A 290 -2.76 15.30 16.15
N GLY A 291 -3.37 14.26 16.67
CA GLY A 291 -4.45 14.31 17.64
C GLY A 291 -4.28 13.26 18.73
N ILE A 292 -5.29 13.10 19.58
CA ILE A 292 -5.31 12.03 20.58
C ILE A 292 -5.61 10.71 19.88
N ASP A 293 -4.70 9.76 20.02
CA ASP A 293 -4.75 8.47 19.32
C ASP A 293 -5.51 7.44 20.18
N GLU A 294 -6.63 6.94 19.66
CA GLU A 294 -7.45 5.93 20.33
C GLU A 294 -6.63 4.69 20.74
N ASP A 295 -5.71 4.24 19.87
CA ASP A 295 -4.90 3.06 20.13
C ASP A 295 -3.85 3.28 21.22
N LEU A 296 -3.45 4.53 21.46
CA LEU A 296 -2.59 4.90 22.59
C LEU A 296 -3.39 5.06 23.90
N VAL A 297 -4.62 5.55 23.81
CA VAL A 297 -5.52 5.75 24.98
C VAL A 297 -6.10 4.42 25.45
N VAL A 298 -6.57 3.59 24.51
CA VAL A 298 -7.14 2.25 24.75
C VAL A 298 -6.31 1.20 24.01
N PRO A 299 -5.10 0.93 24.47
CA PRO A 299 -4.18 0.05 23.77
C PRO A 299 -4.61 -1.44 23.82
N ASN A 300 -5.35 -1.84 24.81
CA ASN A 300 -5.92 -3.18 24.91
C ASN A 300 -7.45 -3.12 24.86
N LYS A 301 -7.99 -3.27 23.69
CA LYS A 301 -9.43 -3.22 23.43
C LYS A 301 -10.20 -4.43 23.99
N THR A 302 -9.48 -5.46 24.48
CA THR A 302 -10.10 -6.64 25.12
C THR A 302 -10.47 -6.39 26.59
N LEU A 303 -9.90 -5.37 27.20
CA LEU A 303 -10.24 -4.97 28.57
C LEU A 303 -11.53 -4.15 28.57
N SER A 304 -12.26 -4.25 29.68
CA SER A 304 -13.35 -3.34 30.00
C SER A 304 -12.81 -2.03 30.61
N VAL A 305 -13.64 -1.00 30.67
CA VAL A 305 -13.26 0.23 31.38
C VAL A 305 -13.00 -0.04 32.87
N TYR A 306 -13.76 -0.97 33.45
CA TYR A 306 -13.54 -1.41 34.83
C TYR A 306 -12.14 -2.05 35.02
N ASP A 307 -11.68 -2.85 34.05
CA ASP A 307 -10.38 -3.51 34.02
C ASP A 307 -9.23 -2.65 33.49
N ASP A 308 -9.36 -1.33 33.57
CA ASP A 308 -8.35 -0.34 33.15
C ASP A 308 -8.04 -0.35 31.64
N ALA A 309 -9.05 -0.49 30.77
CA ALA A 309 -8.86 -0.34 29.32
C ALA A 309 -8.30 1.05 28.97
N VAL A 310 -8.76 2.11 29.66
CA VAL A 310 -8.34 3.51 29.41
C VAL A 310 -7.04 3.80 30.14
N MET A 311 -5.92 3.78 29.42
CA MET A 311 -4.57 3.92 29.99
C MET A 311 -4.31 5.28 30.63
N CYS A 312 -4.89 6.35 30.10
CA CYS A 312 -4.66 7.70 30.61
C CYS A 312 -5.30 7.95 31.98
N TRP A 313 -6.24 7.10 32.42
CA TRP A 313 -6.89 7.17 33.71
C TRP A 313 -6.20 6.31 34.79
N ARG A 314 -5.09 5.66 34.48
CA ARG A 314 -4.33 4.89 35.48
C ARG A 314 -3.53 5.80 36.39
N GLY A 315 -3.43 5.39 37.67
CA GLY A 315 -2.73 6.12 38.74
C GLY A 315 -3.66 6.84 39.69
N GLU A 316 -3.18 7.10 40.94
CA GLU A 316 -4.01 7.56 42.07
C GLU A 316 -4.88 8.80 41.77
N LYS A 317 -4.33 9.81 41.09
CA LYS A 317 -5.05 11.05 40.77
C LYS A 317 -5.94 10.93 39.53
N MET A 318 -5.55 10.15 38.56
CA MET A 318 -6.25 10.08 37.27
C MET A 318 -7.35 9.02 37.27
N SER A 319 -7.31 8.07 38.23
CA SER A 319 -8.38 7.09 38.45
C SER A 319 -9.73 7.72 38.88
N GLU A 320 -9.73 8.97 39.34
CA GLU A 320 -10.95 9.71 39.63
C GLU A 320 -11.89 9.81 38.41
N TRP A 321 -11.35 9.97 37.21
CA TRP A 321 -12.12 9.98 35.96
C TRP A 321 -12.83 8.64 35.69
N LYS A 322 -12.12 7.52 35.92
CA LYS A 322 -12.73 6.19 35.84
C LYS A 322 -13.84 6.01 36.92
N ASN A 323 -13.55 6.41 38.15
CA ASN A 323 -14.50 6.31 39.26
C ASN A 323 -15.73 7.18 39.03
N ASP A 324 -15.58 8.31 38.36
CA ASP A 324 -16.70 9.17 37.99
C ASP A 324 -17.63 8.49 36.99
N LEU A 325 -17.07 7.89 35.91
CA LEU A 325 -17.86 7.07 35.00
C LEU A 325 -18.55 5.89 35.71
N ILE A 326 -17.85 5.21 36.63
CA ILE A 326 -18.43 4.07 37.37
C ILE A 326 -19.63 4.54 38.22
N ARG A 327 -19.56 5.69 38.87
CA ARG A 327 -20.67 6.24 39.64
C ARG A 327 -21.89 6.60 38.81
N GLN A 328 -21.66 7.06 37.58
CA GLN A 328 -22.72 7.50 36.66
C GLN A 328 -23.18 6.42 35.69
N ALA A 329 -22.53 5.23 35.71
CA ALA A 329 -22.73 4.16 34.69
C ALA A 329 -24.20 3.70 34.58
N ASP A 330 -24.91 3.57 35.69
CA ASP A 330 -26.33 3.17 35.71
C ASP A 330 -27.22 4.25 35.07
N SER A 331 -26.98 5.54 35.35
CA SER A 331 -27.76 6.65 34.78
C SER A 331 -27.47 6.83 33.27
N LEU A 332 -26.26 6.57 32.85
CA LEU A 332 -25.83 6.65 31.45
C LEU A 332 -26.12 5.36 30.66
N HIS A 333 -26.60 4.30 31.33
CA HIS A 333 -26.75 2.95 30.74
C HIS A 333 -25.47 2.44 30.10
N PHE A 334 -24.32 2.71 30.73
CA PHE A 334 -23.01 2.35 30.22
C PHE A 334 -22.51 1.02 30.82
N PRO A 335 -22.16 -0.01 29.99
CA PRO A 335 -21.75 -1.33 30.47
C PRO A 335 -20.25 -1.39 30.81
N ILE A 336 -19.90 -0.99 32.06
CA ILE A 336 -18.51 -0.85 32.52
C ILE A 336 -17.66 -2.12 32.46
N HIS A 337 -18.29 -3.31 32.48
CA HIS A 337 -17.61 -4.62 32.43
C HIS A 337 -17.51 -5.20 31.02
N ARG A 338 -18.11 -4.55 30.01
CA ARG A 338 -18.03 -5.02 28.62
C ARG A 338 -16.68 -4.64 28.01
N PRO A 339 -15.97 -5.57 27.33
CA PRO A 339 -14.75 -5.26 26.60
C PRO A 339 -14.94 -4.10 25.62
N TYR A 340 -13.96 -3.20 25.53
CA TYR A 340 -14.02 -2.02 24.68
C TYR A 340 -14.41 -2.30 23.23
N PHE A 341 -13.86 -3.37 22.62
CA PHE A 341 -14.17 -3.73 21.23
C PHE A 341 -15.62 -4.21 21.00
N LYS A 342 -16.35 -4.56 22.08
CA LYS A 342 -17.77 -4.94 22.04
C LYS A 342 -18.72 -3.80 22.39
N LEU A 343 -18.19 -2.62 22.69
CA LEU A 343 -19.00 -1.43 22.91
C LEU A 343 -19.64 -0.98 21.58
N THR A 344 -20.89 -0.58 21.64
CA THR A 344 -21.60 0.05 20.52
C THR A 344 -21.06 1.46 20.27
N ASP A 345 -21.32 2.00 19.08
CA ASP A 345 -20.84 3.35 18.71
C ASP A 345 -21.38 4.41 19.70
N ARG A 346 -22.64 4.29 20.14
CA ARG A 346 -23.23 5.16 21.16
C ARG A 346 -22.51 5.06 22.52
N GLU A 347 -22.14 3.84 22.92
CA GLU A 347 -21.41 3.62 24.19
C GLU A 347 -19.99 4.18 24.10
N LYS A 348 -19.34 4.04 22.95
CA LYS A 348 -18.03 4.69 22.69
C LYS A 348 -18.15 6.20 22.68
N ASP A 349 -19.19 6.74 22.09
CA ASP A 349 -19.47 8.18 22.06
C ASP A 349 -19.59 8.76 23.48
N ILE A 350 -20.35 8.08 24.35
CA ILE A 350 -20.43 8.43 25.78
C ILE A 350 -19.05 8.39 26.44
N LEU A 351 -18.25 7.36 26.19
CA LEU A 351 -16.93 7.23 26.81
C LEU A 351 -15.96 8.32 26.35
N TRP A 352 -16.01 8.70 25.06
CA TRP A 352 -15.09 9.68 24.47
C TRP A 352 -15.55 11.11 24.68
N HIS A 353 -16.78 11.42 24.34
CA HIS A 353 -17.30 12.80 24.34
C HIS A 353 -18.07 13.17 25.62
N GLY A 354 -18.34 12.16 26.46
CA GLY A 354 -19.11 12.36 27.68
C GLY A 354 -20.63 12.37 27.48
N ALA A 355 -21.36 12.41 28.57
CA ALA A 355 -22.81 12.60 28.58
C ALA A 355 -23.25 13.04 30.02
N GLY A 356 -24.25 13.92 30.11
CA GLY A 356 -24.68 14.48 31.37
C GLY A 356 -23.56 15.27 32.07
N ASP A 357 -23.24 14.91 33.30
CA ASP A 357 -22.14 15.53 34.07
C ASP A 357 -20.78 14.83 33.83
N PHE A 358 -20.74 13.76 33.07
CA PHE A 358 -19.51 13.04 32.73
C PHE A 358 -18.84 13.64 31.48
N GLU A 359 -17.64 14.18 31.63
CA GLU A 359 -16.92 14.91 30.55
C GLU A 359 -16.19 14.02 29.56
N GLY A 360 -16.14 12.71 29.76
CA GLY A 360 -15.50 11.77 28.86
C GLY A 360 -13.97 11.86 28.78
N ILE A 361 -13.41 11.12 27.86
CA ILE A 361 -11.95 11.14 27.56
C ILE A 361 -11.54 12.50 27.00
N ASP A 362 -12.37 13.15 26.19
CA ASP A 362 -12.08 14.48 25.64
C ASP A 362 -11.97 15.54 26.73
N GLY A 363 -12.86 15.52 27.75
CA GLY A 363 -12.75 16.40 28.93
C GLY A 363 -11.45 16.19 29.70
N PHE A 364 -11.00 14.95 29.84
CA PHE A 364 -9.69 14.65 30.43
C PHE A 364 -8.55 15.29 29.63
N PHE A 365 -8.52 15.17 28.31
CA PHE A 365 -7.48 15.80 27.51
C PHE A 365 -7.59 17.31 27.44
N ALA A 366 -8.80 17.87 27.45
CA ALA A 366 -9.02 19.32 27.58
C ALA A 366 -8.45 19.86 28.89
N MET A 367 -8.62 19.14 30.00
CA MET A 367 -7.99 19.47 31.29
C MET A 367 -6.47 19.45 31.19
N LEU A 368 -5.87 18.47 30.52
CA LEU A 368 -4.42 18.42 30.28
C LEU A 368 -3.94 19.59 29.41
N GLU A 369 -4.68 19.96 28.40
CA GLU A 369 -4.38 21.08 27.51
C GLU A 369 -4.46 22.42 28.23
N ALA A 370 -5.45 22.65 29.07
CA ALA A 370 -5.58 23.85 29.90
C ALA A 370 -4.42 23.99 30.90
N ASN A 371 -3.79 22.89 31.26
CA ASN A 371 -2.71 22.86 32.28
C ASN A 371 -1.32 22.57 31.69
N GLN A 372 -1.09 22.84 30.41
CA GLN A 372 0.20 22.54 29.70
C GLN A 372 1.43 23.27 30.28
N TYR A 373 1.23 24.31 31.10
CA TYR A 373 2.32 24.99 31.84
C TYR A 373 3.02 24.04 32.83
N LYS A 374 2.38 22.96 33.28
CA LYS A 374 2.98 21.90 34.09
C LYS A 374 3.66 20.87 33.23
N ILE A 375 4.95 20.63 33.39
CA ILE A 375 5.75 19.70 32.60
C ILE A 375 5.13 18.29 32.55
N GLN A 376 4.61 17.79 33.67
CA GLN A 376 4.01 16.46 33.78
C GLN A 376 2.77 16.28 32.86
N TYR A 377 1.92 17.29 32.73
CA TYR A 377 0.74 17.24 31.85
C TYR A 377 1.11 17.35 30.38
N ARG A 378 2.13 18.16 30.04
CA ARG A 378 2.68 18.23 28.68
C ARG A 378 3.30 16.91 28.24
N VAL A 379 4.06 16.23 29.11
CA VAL A 379 4.63 14.90 28.82
C VAL A 379 3.52 13.86 28.69
N MET A 380 2.50 13.93 29.55
CA MET A 380 1.35 13.02 29.49
C MET A 380 0.57 13.20 28.18
N LEU A 381 0.27 14.44 27.79
CA LEU A 381 -0.40 14.76 26.52
C LEU A 381 0.42 14.24 25.31
N ALA A 382 1.74 14.47 25.30
CA ALA A 382 2.63 14.00 24.23
C ALA A 382 2.63 12.46 24.08
N ARG A 383 2.44 11.71 25.16
CA ARG A 383 2.38 10.25 25.17
C ARG A 383 1.19 9.69 24.39
N TYR A 384 0.07 10.41 24.39
CA TYR A 384 -1.18 9.97 23.77
C TYR A 384 -1.47 10.64 22.42
N ARG A 385 -0.56 11.51 21.95
CA ARG A 385 -0.66 12.11 20.62
C ARG A 385 -0.09 11.19 19.56
N GLY A 386 -0.89 10.96 18.52
CA GLY A 386 -0.55 10.15 17.35
C GLY A 386 -1.11 10.76 16.08
N LYS A 387 -0.99 10.01 14.97
CA LYS A 387 -1.59 10.37 13.67
C LYS A 387 -3.02 9.85 13.64
N THR A 388 -3.99 10.73 13.91
CA THR A 388 -5.42 10.43 13.90
C THR A 388 -6.08 10.85 12.59
N ILE A 389 -7.25 10.30 12.30
CA ILE A 389 -8.07 10.73 11.17
C ILE A 389 -8.48 12.20 11.40
N CYS A 390 -8.35 13.02 10.36
CA CYS A 390 -8.74 14.42 10.43
C CYS A 390 -10.23 14.57 10.79
N PRO A 391 -10.62 15.29 11.85
CA PRO A 391 -12.01 15.42 12.28
C PRO A 391 -12.87 16.17 11.26
N VAL A 392 -12.29 17.07 10.48
CA VAL A 392 -13.02 17.89 9.49
C VAL A 392 -13.34 17.08 8.23
N CYS A 393 -12.33 16.52 7.58
CA CYS A 393 -12.52 15.77 6.32
C CYS A 393 -12.78 14.27 6.55
N LYS A 394 -12.71 13.76 7.76
CA LYS A 394 -12.93 12.34 8.11
C LYS A 394 -12.11 11.38 7.21
N GLY A 395 -10.92 11.82 6.79
CA GLY A 395 -10.02 11.04 5.94
C GLY A 395 -10.22 11.22 4.43
N SER A 396 -11.20 11.99 3.96
CA SER A 396 -11.43 12.25 2.53
C SER A 396 -10.30 13.10 1.89
N ARG A 397 -9.58 13.88 2.70
CA ARG A 397 -8.51 14.83 2.32
C ARG A 397 -9.00 16.08 1.61
N LEU A 398 -10.27 16.10 1.20
CA LEU A 398 -10.90 17.20 0.48
C LEU A 398 -11.63 18.15 1.44
N LYS A 399 -11.94 19.33 0.94
CA LYS A 399 -12.84 20.25 1.62
C LYS A 399 -14.25 19.68 1.68
N PRO A 400 -15.08 20.03 2.70
CA PRO A 400 -16.46 19.54 2.81
C PRO A 400 -17.31 19.82 1.57
N GLU A 401 -17.05 20.92 0.86
CA GLU A 401 -17.80 21.31 -0.35
C GLU A 401 -17.70 20.28 -1.46
N ALA A 402 -16.59 19.54 -1.55
CA ALA A 402 -16.41 18.47 -2.53
C ALA A 402 -17.34 17.27 -2.27
N GLU A 403 -17.78 17.06 -1.03
CA GLU A 403 -18.69 15.97 -0.65
C GLU A 403 -20.14 16.23 -1.10
N TYR A 404 -20.49 17.48 -1.35
CA TYR A 404 -21.83 17.85 -1.81
C TYR A 404 -22.03 17.54 -3.29
N VAL A 405 -20.94 17.33 -4.03
CA VAL A 405 -20.98 16.99 -5.46
C VAL A 405 -21.07 15.47 -5.64
N LYS A 406 -22.11 15.00 -6.34
CA LYS A 406 -22.37 13.57 -6.53
C LYS A 406 -22.49 13.21 -8.00
N VAL A 407 -22.04 12.00 -8.32
CA VAL A 407 -22.25 11.31 -9.60
C VAL A 407 -22.92 9.97 -9.28
N GLY A 408 -24.06 9.67 -9.89
CA GLY A 408 -24.82 8.47 -9.56
C GLY A 408 -25.21 8.39 -8.07
N GLY A 409 -25.45 9.54 -7.41
CA GLY A 409 -25.85 9.63 -6.01
C GLY A 409 -24.71 9.49 -4.98
N ARG A 410 -23.44 9.33 -5.42
CA ARG A 410 -22.29 9.16 -4.52
C ARG A 410 -21.24 10.27 -4.70
N SER A 411 -20.61 10.68 -3.59
CA SER A 411 -19.46 11.60 -3.61
C SER A 411 -18.18 10.87 -4.08
N ILE A 412 -17.17 11.63 -4.51
CA ILE A 412 -15.87 11.07 -4.90
C ILE A 412 -15.21 10.33 -3.74
N SER A 413 -15.35 10.84 -2.52
CA SER A 413 -14.76 10.26 -1.30
C SER A 413 -15.40 8.94 -0.93
N GLU A 414 -16.71 8.79 -1.12
CA GLU A 414 -17.40 7.51 -0.94
C GLU A 414 -16.87 6.46 -1.91
N LEU A 415 -16.71 6.83 -3.20
CA LEU A 415 -16.25 5.91 -4.22
C LEU A 415 -14.81 5.44 -4.03
N VAL A 416 -13.89 6.34 -3.66
CA VAL A 416 -12.47 5.96 -3.48
C VAL A 416 -12.25 5.05 -2.26
N ASN A 417 -13.19 4.97 -1.35
CA ASN A 417 -13.17 4.08 -0.19
C ASN A 417 -13.82 2.72 -0.45
N LEU A 418 -14.48 2.54 -1.59
CA LEU A 418 -15.00 1.22 -1.99
C LEU A 418 -13.85 0.30 -2.41
N PRO A 419 -13.95 -1.02 -2.14
CA PRO A 419 -13.11 -2.01 -2.81
C PRO A 419 -13.24 -1.91 -4.32
N ILE A 420 -12.16 -2.23 -5.04
CA ILE A 420 -12.13 -2.20 -6.52
C ILE A 420 -13.27 -3.03 -7.13
N SER A 421 -13.64 -4.16 -6.50
CA SER A 421 -14.79 -4.98 -6.93
C SER A 421 -16.12 -4.23 -6.88
N GLU A 422 -16.42 -3.57 -5.76
CA GLU A 422 -17.64 -2.78 -5.58
C GLU A 422 -17.63 -1.52 -6.46
N LEU A 423 -16.45 -0.90 -6.62
CA LEU A 423 -16.26 0.27 -7.48
C LEU A 423 -16.56 -0.06 -8.95
N LYS A 424 -16.12 -1.25 -9.40
CA LYS A 424 -16.47 -1.73 -10.75
C LYS A 424 -17.97 -1.87 -10.94
N GLU A 425 -18.65 -2.54 -9.99
CA GLU A 425 -20.10 -2.70 -10.06
C GLU A 425 -20.82 -1.35 -10.12
N PHE A 426 -20.35 -0.35 -9.37
CA PHE A 426 -20.90 1.00 -9.41
C PHE A 426 -20.79 1.60 -10.82
N PHE A 427 -19.58 1.59 -11.42
CA PHE A 427 -19.40 2.17 -12.75
C PHE A 427 -20.06 1.38 -13.87
N ASP A 428 -20.22 0.06 -13.72
CA ASP A 428 -20.91 -0.78 -14.70
C ASP A 428 -22.44 -0.55 -14.69
N ARG A 429 -23.02 -0.24 -13.51
CA ARG A 429 -24.46 0.05 -13.32
C ARG A 429 -24.80 1.53 -13.38
N LEU A 430 -23.83 2.41 -13.59
CA LEU A 430 -24.05 3.85 -13.60
C LEU A 430 -24.93 4.25 -14.81
N GLU A 431 -26.13 4.72 -14.51
CA GLU A 431 -27.07 5.28 -15.48
C GLU A 431 -26.93 6.79 -15.50
N LEU A 432 -26.79 7.37 -16.69
CA LEU A 432 -26.65 8.80 -16.93
C LEU A 432 -27.68 9.21 -17.98
N ASP A 433 -28.11 10.46 -17.95
CA ASP A 433 -28.89 11.02 -19.05
C ASP A 433 -28.05 11.11 -20.35
N GLU A 434 -28.71 11.29 -21.50
CA GLU A 434 -28.02 11.25 -22.81
C GLU A 434 -26.90 12.30 -22.93
N HIS A 435 -27.11 13.48 -22.36
CA HIS A 435 -26.13 14.55 -22.38
C HIS A 435 -24.90 14.22 -21.55
N ASP A 436 -25.10 13.86 -20.28
CA ASP A 436 -24.03 13.48 -19.37
C ASP A 436 -23.27 12.24 -19.86
N ALA A 437 -23.98 11.27 -20.46
CA ALA A 437 -23.40 10.06 -21.04
C ALA A 437 -22.45 10.39 -22.21
N LEU A 438 -22.79 11.36 -23.05
CA LEU A 438 -21.94 11.79 -24.17
C LEU A 438 -20.65 12.44 -23.67
N ILE A 439 -20.75 13.33 -22.67
CA ILE A 439 -19.60 14.04 -22.06
C ILE A 439 -18.68 13.04 -21.34
N ALA A 440 -19.27 12.10 -20.58
CA ALA A 440 -18.53 11.17 -19.75
C ALA A 440 -17.95 9.96 -20.50
N LYS A 441 -18.39 9.70 -21.75
CA LYS A 441 -18.08 8.48 -22.51
C LYS A 441 -16.60 8.07 -22.46
N ARG A 442 -15.69 8.99 -22.80
CA ARG A 442 -14.25 8.72 -22.83
C ARG A 442 -13.71 8.48 -21.40
N LEU A 443 -14.12 9.32 -20.44
CA LEU A 443 -13.67 9.23 -19.06
C LEU A 443 -14.09 7.89 -18.42
N LEU A 444 -15.35 7.49 -18.63
CA LEU A 444 -15.86 6.21 -18.12
C LEU A 444 -15.17 5.01 -18.76
N THR A 445 -14.84 5.08 -20.05
CA THR A 445 -14.07 4.01 -20.71
C THR A 445 -12.71 3.85 -20.06
N GLU A 446 -11.98 4.95 -19.82
CA GLU A 446 -10.67 4.90 -19.17
C GLU A 446 -10.75 4.40 -17.72
N ILE A 447 -11.72 4.88 -16.95
CA ILE A 447 -11.95 4.43 -15.57
C ILE A 447 -12.26 2.92 -15.53
N ARG A 448 -13.21 2.45 -16.37
CA ARG A 448 -13.59 1.04 -16.41
C ARG A 448 -12.43 0.12 -16.82
N ASN A 449 -11.67 0.51 -17.83
CA ASN A 449 -10.52 -0.26 -18.28
C ASN A 449 -9.47 -0.41 -17.16
N ARG A 450 -9.09 0.68 -16.50
CA ARG A 450 -8.10 0.65 -15.42
C ARG A 450 -8.58 -0.14 -14.19
N ILE A 451 -9.86 -0.02 -13.84
CA ILE A 451 -10.47 -0.84 -12.78
C ILE A 451 -10.43 -2.32 -13.16
N CYS A 452 -10.74 -2.67 -14.42
CA CYS A 452 -10.68 -4.03 -14.92
C CYS A 452 -9.25 -4.59 -14.82
N PHE A 453 -8.24 -3.85 -15.25
CA PHE A 453 -6.83 -4.28 -15.12
C PHE A 453 -6.42 -4.50 -13.66
N LEU A 454 -6.86 -3.68 -12.72
CA LEU A 454 -6.60 -3.91 -11.29
C LEU A 454 -7.25 -5.20 -10.78
N GLN A 455 -8.42 -5.56 -11.27
CA GLN A 455 -9.05 -6.85 -10.95
C GLN A 455 -8.29 -8.02 -11.57
N GLU A 456 -7.90 -7.90 -12.84
CA GLU A 456 -7.16 -8.95 -13.56
C GLU A 456 -5.82 -9.27 -12.91
N VAL A 457 -5.16 -8.30 -12.28
CA VAL A 457 -3.94 -8.53 -11.50
C VAL A 457 -4.21 -8.99 -10.04
N GLY A 458 -5.47 -9.31 -9.69
CA GLY A 458 -5.82 -9.85 -8.36
C GLY A 458 -5.86 -8.81 -7.23
N LEU A 459 -6.13 -7.54 -7.52
CA LEU A 459 -6.17 -6.45 -6.54
C LEU A 459 -7.61 -5.96 -6.23
N SER A 460 -8.61 -6.82 -6.42
CA SER A 460 -10.04 -6.51 -6.23
C SER A 460 -10.40 -5.99 -4.83
N TYR A 461 -9.65 -6.38 -3.82
CA TYR A 461 -9.86 -6.04 -2.41
C TYR A 461 -9.31 -4.67 -2.01
N LEU A 462 -8.44 -4.05 -2.81
CA LEU A 462 -7.87 -2.74 -2.52
C LEU A 462 -8.90 -1.62 -2.67
N THR A 463 -8.66 -0.50 -1.99
CA THR A 463 -9.41 0.75 -2.18
C THR A 463 -8.51 1.79 -2.84
N LEU A 464 -9.09 2.70 -3.64
CA LEU A 464 -8.32 3.76 -4.29
C LEU A 464 -7.69 4.76 -3.30
N ASN A 465 -8.28 4.91 -2.12
CA ASN A 465 -7.78 5.80 -1.06
C ASN A 465 -6.63 5.21 -0.25
N ARG A 466 -6.30 3.91 -0.41
CA ARG A 466 -5.19 3.29 0.31
C ARG A 466 -3.87 3.96 -0.04
N LEU A 467 -3.09 4.31 0.98
CA LEU A 467 -1.77 4.92 0.82
C LEU A 467 -0.78 3.97 0.17
N SER A 468 -0.05 4.45 -0.83
CA SER A 468 0.98 3.66 -1.52
C SER A 468 2.08 3.17 -0.58
N SER A 469 2.41 3.91 0.48
CA SER A 469 3.37 3.51 1.51
C SER A 469 2.94 2.33 2.38
N THR A 470 1.67 1.93 2.33
CA THR A 470 1.13 0.78 3.09
C THR A 470 1.00 -0.49 2.24
N LEU A 471 1.37 -0.41 0.97
CA LEU A 471 1.32 -1.53 0.04
C LEU A 471 2.52 -2.46 0.26
N SER A 472 2.31 -3.74 0.06
CA SER A 472 3.41 -4.69 -0.08
C SER A 472 4.16 -4.47 -1.40
N GLY A 473 5.40 -4.98 -1.51
CA GLY A 473 6.17 -4.92 -2.74
C GLY A 473 5.43 -5.51 -3.94
N GLY A 474 4.81 -6.67 -3.75
CA GLY A 474 4.02 -7.33 -4.80
C GLY A 474 2.74 -6.58 -5.17
N GLU A 475 2.03 -5.96 -4.22
CA GLU A 475 0.87 -5.10 -4.52
C GLU A 475 1.29 -3.88 -5.36
N SER A 476 2.39 -3.22 -4.99
CA SER A 476 2.93 -2.08 -5.74
C SER A 476 3.32 -2.45 -7.16
N GLN A 477 4.01 -3.58 -7.33
CA GLN A 477 4.42 -4.09 -8.63
C GLN A 477 3.21 -4.39 -9.54
N ARG A 478 2.17 -5.02 -9.00
CA ARG A 478 0.93 -5.33 -9.75
C ARG A 478 0.16 -4.06 -10.13
N ILE A 479 0.17 -3.03 -9.28
CA ILE A 479 -0.39 -1.71 -9.62
C ILE A 479 0.37 -1.12 -10.81
N ASN A 480 1.70 -1.16 -10.81
CA ASN A 480 2.52 -0.68 -11.92
C ASN A 480 2.25 -1.48 -13.20
N LEU A 481 2.07 -2.80 -13.10
CA LEU A 481 1.71 -3.64 -14.23
C LEU A 481 0.34 -3.27 -14.81
N ALA A 482 -0.67 -3.09 -13.96
CA ALA A 482 -2.01 -2.66 -14.38
C ALA A 482 -1.98 -1.28 -15.05
N THR A 483 -1.18 -0.35 -14.52
CA THR A 483 -0.99 0.98 -15.12
C THR A 483 -0.30 0.88 -16.49
N SER A 484 0.68 -0.01 -16.64
CA SER A 484 1.39 -0.23 -17.91
C SER A 484 0.46 -0.79 -18.99
N LEU A 485 -0.46 -1.69 -18.65
CA LEU A 485 -1.52 -2.17 -19.57
C LEU A 485 -2.42 -1.02 -20.00
N GLY A 486 -2.79 -0.13 -19.07
CA GLY A 486 -3.61 1.04 -19.37
C GLY A 486 -2.94 2.05 -20.31
N SER A 487 -1.59 2.07 -20.38
CA SER A 487 -0.86 2.98 -21.27
C SER A 487 -0.87 2.56 -22.75
N SER A 488 -1.31 1.34 -23.07
CA SER A 488 -1.42 0.79 -24.43
C SER A 488 -0.15 0.95 -25.29
N LEU A 489 1.03 0.89 -24.68
CA LEU A 489 2.31 0.96 -25.39
C LEU A 489 2.55 -0.33 -26.20
N VAL A 490 2.96 -0.19 -27.43
CA VAL A 490 3.20 -1.29 -28.38
C VAL A 490 4.66 -1.28 -28.83
N GLY A 491 5.22 -2.48 -29.08
CA GLY A 491 6.60 -2.62 -29.56
C GLY A 491 7.67 -2.31 -28.51
N SER A 492 7.32 -2.34 -27.24
CA SER A 492 8.20 -2.07 -26.09
C SER A 492 8.74 -3.35 -25.46
N LEU A 493 9.83 -3.21 -24.69
CA LEU A 493 10.40 -4.29 -23.89
C LEU A 493 10.00 -4.07 -22.43
N TYR A 494 9.19 -4.97 -21.89
CA TYR A 494 8.84 -5.00 -20.46
C TYR A 494 9.75 -5.98 -19.73
N ILE A 495 10.37 -5.55 -18.65
CA ILE A 495 11.22 -6.37 -17.79
C ILE A 495 10.63 -6.35 -16.38
N LEU A 496 10.24 -7.53 -15.89
CA LEU A 496 9.60 -7.69 -14.57
C LEU A 496 10.50 -8.53 -13.66
N ASP A 497 10.58 -8.11 -12.37
CA ASP A 497 11.33 -8.82 -11.34
C ASP A 497 10.39 -9.57 -10.42
N GLU A 498 10.38 -10.89 -10.54
CA GLU A 498 9.62 -11.81 -9.68
C GLU A 498 8.16 -11.37 -9.42
N PRO A 499 7.34 -11.16 -10.46
CA PRO A 499 5.99 -10.62 -10.28
C PRO A 499 5.01 -11.56 -9.55
N SER A 500 5.36 -12.84 -9.35
CA SER A 500 4.54 -13.81 -8.59
C SER A 500 4.69 -13.70 -7.07
N ILE A 501 5.57 -12.84 -6.56
CA ILE A 501 5.83 -12.73 -5.12
C ILE A 501 4.56 -12.44 -4.32
N GLY A 502 4.35 -13.23 -3.25
CA GLY A 502 3.19 -13.11 -2.35
C GLY A 502 1.85 -13.45 -3.01
N LEU A 503 1.88 -14.11 -4.19
CA LEU A 503 0.68 -14.60 -4.86
C LEU A 503 0.36 -16.03 -4.47
N HIS A 504 -0.93 -16.27 -4.27
CA HIS A 504 -1.46 -17.62 -4.25
C HIS A 504 -1.49 -18.19 -5.69
N SER A 505 -1.36 -19.52 -5.87
CA SER A 505 -1.34 -20.15 -7.21
C SER A 505 -2.58 -19.80 -8.05
N ARG A 506 -3.75 -19.56 -7.44
CA ARG A 506 -4.93 -19.03 -8.13
C ARG A 506 -4.66 -17.68 -8.80
N ASP A 507 -4.01 -16.78 -8.07
CA ASP A 507 -3.75 -15.41 -8.53
C ASP A 507 -2.59 -15.37 -9.54
N THR A 508 -1.65 -16.34 -9.46
CA THR A 508 -0.59 -16.54 -10.48
C THR A 508 -1.20 -16.82 -11.86
N GLY A 509 -2.29 -17.58 -11.92
CA GLY A 509 -3.01 -17.83 -13.18
C GLY A 509 -3.58 -16.55 -13.81
N LEU A 510 -4.06 -15.59 -13.00
CA LEU A 510 -4.51 -14.28 -13.48
C LEU A 510 -3.31 -13.45 -13.99
N LEU A 511 -2.21 -13.46 -13.25
CA LEU A 511 -0.99 -12.77 -13.66
C LEU A 511 -0.47 -13.26 -15.02
N ILE A 512 -0.46 -14.58 -15.24
CA ILE A 512 -0.05 -15.17 -16.54
C ILE A 512 -0.93 -14.65 -17.69
N LYS A 513 -2.26 -14.54 -17.50
CA LYS A 513 -3.17 -13.96 -18.50
C LYS A 513 -2.79 -12.53 -18.84
N VAL A 514 -2.51 -11.72 -17.82
CA VAL A 514 -2.10 -10.32 -17.97
C VAL A 514 -0.77 -10.19 -18.73
N LEU A 515 0.23 -11.04 -18.41
CA LEU A 515 1.51 -11.05 -19.12
C LEU A 515 1.34 -11.47 -20.58
N ARG A 516 0.42 -12.39 -20.87
CA ARG A 516 0.05 -12.79 -22.23
C ARG A 516 -0.65 -11.67 -23.01
N GLN A 517 -1.61 -10.99 -22.38
CA GLN A 517 -2.26 -9.80 -22.98
C GLN A 517 -1.22 -8.74 -23.35
N LEU A 518 -0.26 -8.46 -22.44
CA LEU A 518 0.81 -7.51 -22.70
C LEU A 518 1.69 -7.93 -23.91
N GLN A 519 1.95 -9.23 -24.05
CA GLN A 519 2.68 -9.79 -25.20
C GLN A 519 1.84 -9.70 -26.48
N GLU A 520 0.55 -10.03 -26.44
CA GLU A 520 -0.37 -10.01 -27.59
C GLU A 520 -0.55 -8.61 -28.18
N LEU A 521 -0.35 -7.56 -27.38
CA LEU A 521 -0.26 -6.17 -27.83
C LEU A 521 0.99 -5.88 -28.69
N GLY A 522 1.85 -6.88 -28.95
CA GLY A 522 3.08 -6.73 -29.75
C GLY A 522 4.28 -6.26 -28.92
N ASN A 523 4.32 -6.56 -27.63
CA ASN A 523 5.43 -6.26 -26.75
C ASN A 523 6.31 -7.49 -26.49
N THR A 524 7.58 -7.26 -26.20
CA THR A 524 8.49 -8.28 -25.69
C THR A 524 8.42 -8.26 -24.16
N VAL A 525 8.04 -9.37 -23.54
CA VAL A 525 7.87 -9.49 -22.09
C VAL A 525 8.95 -10.40 -21.54
N VAL A 526 9.87 -9.86 -20.76
CA VAL A 526 10.96 -10.59 -20.08
C VAL A 526 10.67 -10.59 -18.58
N VAL A 527 10.61 -11.76 -18.00
CA VAL A 527 10.29 -11.95 -16.57
C VAL A 527 11.42 -12.72 -15.91
N VAL A 528 11.98 -12.17 -14.84
CA VAL A 528 12.88 -12.93 -13.94
C VAL A 528 12.00 -13.68 -12.96
N GLU A 529 12.05 -15.02 -12.98
CA GLU A 529 11.09 -15.82 -12.20
C GLU A 529 11.60 -17.18 -11.75
N HIS A 530 10.95 -17.68 -10.69
CA HIS A 530 11.18 -18.99 -10.10
C HIS A 530 9.90 -19.84 -10.00
N ASP A 531 8.73 -19.23 -10.20
CA ASP A 531 7.45 -19.91 -10.13
C ASP A 531 7.28 -20.90 -11.30
N GLU A 532 6.88 -22.15 -11.00
CA GLU A 532 6.74 -23.22 -11.97
C GLU A 532 5.69 -22.90 -13.04
N ASP A 533 4.56 -22.32 -12.66
CA ASP A 533 3.44 -22.06 -13.56
C ASP A 533 3.81 -20.97 -14.56
N ILE A 534 4.53 -19.92 -14.12
CA ILE A 534 5.03 -18.85 -14.99
C ILE A 534 6.11 -19.38 -15.94
N ILE A 535 7.06 -20.20 -15.44
CA ILE A 535 8.10 -20.79 -16.28
C ILE A 535 7.46 -21.70 -17.35
N ARG A 536 6.46 -22.51 -16.99
CA ARG A 536 5.74 -23.37 -17.94
C ARG A 536 4.88 -22.60 -18.94
N ALA A 537 4.43 -21.40 -18.58
CA ALA A 537 3.67 -20.54 -19.46
C ALA A 537 4.55 -19.77 -20.47
N ALA A 538 5.86 -19.74 -20.31
CA ALA A 538 6.78 -18.99 -21.18
C ALA A 538 6.92 -19.61 -22.58
N ASP A 539 7.10 -18.76 -23.60
CA ASP A 539 7.46 -19.20 -24.96
C ASP A 539 8.93 -19.57 -25.06
N TYR A 540 9.76 -18.89 -24.26
CA TYR A 540 11.21 -19.02 -24.30
C TYR A 540 11.81 -18.87 -22.90
N ILE A 541 12.77 -19.71 -22.58
CA ILE A 541 13.41 -19.75 -21.26
C ILE A 541 14.91 -19.52 -21.45
N ILE A 542 15.48 -18.72 -20.58
CA ILE A 542 16.91 -18.51 -20.43
C ILE A 542 17.27 -18.87 -18.99
N ASP A 543 18.00 -19.95 -18.80
CA ASP A 543 18.42 -20.42 -17.49
C ASP A 543 19.90 -20.07 -17.23
N ILE A 544 20.13 -19.30 -16.17
CA ILE A 544 21.45 -18.83 -15.76
C ILE A 544 21.95 -19.64 -14.56
N GLY A 545 23.13 -20.23 -14.72
CA GLY A 545 23.70 -21.11 -13.72
C GLY A 545 25.17 -21.44 -13.97
N PRO A 546 25.59 -22.69 -13.66
CA PRO A 546 24.82 -23.75 -12.99
C PRO A 546 24.59 -23.52 -11.49
N LEU A 547 25.45 -22.74 -10.81
CA LEU A 547 25.41 -22.44 -9.40
C LEU A 547 25.31 -20.92 -9.18
N ALA A 548 25.47 -20.49 -7.93
CA ALA A 548 25.40 -19.09 -7.52
C ALA A 548 26.80 -18.40 -7.47
N GLY A 549 26.82 -17.07 -7.52
CA GLY A 549 28.03 -16.25 -7.41
C GLY A 549 29.06 -16.56 -8.48
N ARG A 550 30.33 -16.76 -8.12
CA ARG A 550 31.44 -17.04 -9.07
C ARG A 550 31.27 -18.36 -9.85
N LEU A 551 30.49 -19.29 -9.32
CA LEU A 551 30.22 -20.59 -9.97
C LEU A 551 28.97 -20.51 -10.86
N GLY A 552 28.25 -19.38 -10.88
CA GLY A 552 27.15 -19.07 -11.77
C GLY A 552 27.61 -18.27 -13.00
N GLY A 553 26.67 -17.52 -13.58
CA GLY A 553 26.93 -16.56 -14.65
C GLY A 553 27.09 -17.15 -16.04
N GLU A 554 26.75 -18.42 -16.26
CA GLU A 554 26.74 -19.10 -17.56
C GLU A 554 25.29 -19.32 -18.02
N VAL A 555 25.03 -19.29 -19.31
CA VAL A 555 23.77 -19.77 -19.89
C VAL A 555 23.80 -21.30 -19.93
N VAL A 556 23.02 -21.93 -19.05
CA VAL A 556 22.96 -23.40 -18.96
C VAL A 556 21.86 -24.02 -19.82
N TYR A 557 20.83 -23.23 -20.11
CA TYR A 557 19.79 -23.58 -21.08
C TYR A 557 19.22 -22.32 -21.74
N GLN A 558 18.89 -22.44 -23.03
CA GLN A 558 18.22 -21.40 -23.79
C GLN A 558 17.31 -22.04 -24.84
N GLY A 559 16.01 -21.78 -24.81
CA GLY A 559 15.05 -22.39 -25.74
C GLY A 559 13.64 -22.51 -25.19
N GLY A 560 12.75 -23.11 -25.95
CA GLY A 560 11.37 -23.42 -25.57
C GLY A 560 11.24 -24.74 -24.81
N LEU A 561 10.14 -24.91 -24.04
CA LEU A 561 9.86 -26.11 -23.25
C LEU A 561 9.69 -27.42 -24.05
N SER A 562 9.35 -27.34 -25.34
CA SER A 562 9.12 -28.49 -26.17
C SER A 562 10.40 -29.34 -26.46
N ARG A 563 11.56 -28.83 -26.12
CA ARG A 563 12.87 -29.46 -26.39
C ARG A 563 13.72 -29.57 -25.12
N LEU A 564 13.13 -29.93 -23.99
CA LEU A 564 13.87 -30.08 -22.73
C LEU A 564 14.95 -31.16 -22.87
N PRO A 565 16.23 -30.86 -22.60
CA PRO A 565 17.30 -31.86 -22.68
C PRO A 565 17.18 -32.84 -21.51
N LYS A 566 17.37 -34.12 -21.79
CA LYS A 566 17.61 -35.14 -20.78
C LYS A 566 19.07 -35.03 -20.31
N ALA A 567 19.31 -35.12 -18.99
CA ALA A 567 20.63 -34.99 -18.35
C ALA A 567 21.28 -33.60 -18.59
N THR A 568 20.79 -32.58 -17.93
CA THR A 568 21.27 -31.19 -18.05
C THR A 568 22.05 -30.75 -16.79
N ARG A 569 22.94 -29.76 -16.97
CA ARG A 569 23.57 -29.01 -15.87
C ARG A 569 22.61 -28.04 -15.21
N SER A 570 21.43 -27.80 -15.80
CA SER A 570 20.40 -26.89 -15.30
C SER A 570 19.60 -27.53 -14.16
N TYR A 571 19.63 -26.91 -12.99
CA TYR A 571 18.79 -27.30 -11.87
C TYR A 571 17.30 -27.05 -12.19
N THR A 572 16.97 -25.94 -12.81
CA THR A 572 15.58 -25.62 -13.23
C THR A 572 15.01 -26.75 -14.10
N MET A 573 15.75 -27.16 -15.12
CA MET A 573 15.28 -28.21 -16.03
C MET A 573 15.12 -29.57 -15.33
N ARG A 574 15.97 -29.91 -14.38
CA ARG A 574 15.81 -31.12 -13.58
C ARG A 574 14.53 -31.15 -12.76
N TYR A 575 14.13 -30.02 -12.17
CA TYR A 575 12.86 -29.91 -11.45
C TYR A 575 11.67 -29.95 -12.40
N LEU A 576 11.70 -29.22 -13.51
CA LEU A 576 10.62 -29.19 -14.51
C LEU A 576 10.38 -30.56 -15.20
N THR A 577 11.44 -31.34 -15.37
CA THR A 577 11.36 -32.71 -15.95
C THR A 577 11.02 -33.79 -14.91
N GLY A 578 11.03 -33.45 -13.61
CA GLY A 578 10.80 -34.39 -12.52
C GLY A 578 12.02 -35.27 -12.16
N GLU A 579 13.22 -35.02 -12.74
CA GLU A 579 14.48 -35.67 -12.37
C GLU A 579 14.87 -35.34 -10.91
N SER A 580 14.64 -34.09 -10.52
CA SER A 580 14.76 -33.62 -9.11
C SER A 580 13.41 -33.15 -8.60
N LYS A 581 13.11 -33.42 -7.33
CA LYS A 581 11.85 -33.02 -6.69
C LYS A 581 12.06 -32.76 -5.21
N ILE A 582 11.19 -31.93 -4.60
CA ILE A 582 11.10 -31.79 -3.15
C ILE A 582 10.25 -32.94 -2.64
N GLU A 583 10.87 -33.79 -1.83
CA GLU A 583 10.24 -35.02 -1.32
C GLU A 583 9.24 -34.69 -0.19
N LEU A 584 8.18 -35.50 -0.11
CA LEU A 584 7.26 -35.46 1.01
C LEU A 584 7.93 -36.04 2.27
N PRO A 585 7.65 -35.51 3.47
CA PRO A 585 8.10 -36.13 4.70
C PRO A 585 7.50 -37.53 4.83
N ALA A 586 8.33 -38.51 5.28
CA ALA A 586 7.88 -39.90 5.42
C ALA A 586 6.70 -40.06 6.40
N ASN A 587 6.68 -39.24 7.43
CA ASN A 587 5.58 -39.16 8.39
C ASN A 587 5.34 -37.72 8.83
N ARG A 588 4.09 -37.32 9.05
CA ARG A 588 3.74 -36.07 9.68
C ARG A 588 3.97 -36.14 11.19
N ARG A 589 4.55 -35.07 11.77
CA ARG A 589 4.70 -34.97 13.23
C ARG A 589 3.33 -34.82 13.86
N LYS A 590 3.06 -35.63 14.89
CA LYS A 590 1.84 -35.54 15.70
C LYS A 590 2.06 -34.51 16.80
N TRP A 591 1.04 -33.74 17.11
CA TRP A 591 1.05 -32.72 18.15
C TRP A 591 -0.09 -32.93 19.14
N ASN A 592 0.11 -32.49 20.38
CA ASN A 592 -0.89 -32.50 21.45
C ASN A 592 -0.84 -31.21 22.26
N GLN A 593 0.14 -30.34 22.01
CA GLN A 593 0.33 -29.05 22.65
C GLN A 593 0.10 -27.96 21.62
N TYR A 594 -0.56 -26.89 22.02
CA TYR A 594 -0.92 -25.80 21.15
C TYR A 594 -1.10 -24.48 21.91
N ILE A 595 -1.02 -23.37 21.20
CA ILE A 595 -1.48 -22.06 21.67
C ILE A 595 -2.70 -21.69 20.81
N GLU A 596 -3.78 -21.22 21.46
CA GLU A 596 -5.01 -20.86 20.80
C GLU A 596 -5.27 -19.34 20.93
N VAL A 597 -5.56 -18.72 19.80
CA VAL A 597 -6.08 -17.36 19.73
C VAL A 597 -7.59 -17.43 19.58
N GLU A 598 -8.32 -16.89 20.52
CA GLU A 598 -9.79 -16.89 20.53
C GLU A 598 -10.32 -15.51 20.14
N GLY A 599 -11.30 -15.47 19.25
CA GLY A 599 -12.01 -14.26 18.85
C GLY A 599 -11.15 -13.21 18.13
N ALA A 600 -10.21 -13.61 17.28
CA ALA A 600 -9.40 -12.69 16.50
C ALA A 600 -10.26 -11.89 15.51
N ALA A 601 -10.30 -10.56 15.66
CA ALA A 601 -11.19 -9.66 14.92
C ALA A 601 -10.47 -8.43 14.35
N GLN A 602 -9.14 -8.51 14.15
CA GLN A 602 -8.35 -7.42 13.59
C GLN A 602 -8.52 -7.33 12.07
N ASN A 603 -8.64 -6.11 11.54
CA ASN A 603 -8.82 -5.81 10.13
C ASN A 603 -10.04 -6.55 9.54
N ASN A 604 -9.84 -7.47 8.61
CA ASN A 604 -10.91 -8.26 7.99
C ASN A 604 -11.27 -9.56 8.75
N LEU A 605 -10.58 -9.92 9.82
CA LEU A 605 -10.84 -11.15 10.58
C LEU A 605 -12.23 -11.15 11.21
N LYS A 606 -12.92 -12.28 11.14
CA LYS A 606 -14.34 -12.44 11.52
C LYS A 606 -14.53 -13.09 12.90
N SER A 607 -13.78 -12.61 13.89
CA SER A 607 -13.82 -13.17 15.28
C SER A 607 -13.54 -14.68 15.32
N ILE A 608 -12.43 -15.07 14.67
CA ILE A 608 -12.05 -16.46 14.47
C ILE A 608 -11.24 -17.01 15.65
N ASP A 609 -11.39 -18.32 15.89
CA ASP A 609 -10.60 -19.10 16.85
C ASP A 609 -9.60 -19.97 16.08
N VAL A 610 -8.31 -19.90 16.46
CA VAL A 610 -7.24 -20.58 15.73
C VAL A 610 -6.24 -21.20 16.68
N LYS A 611 -5.95 -22.51 16.48
CA LYS A 611 -4.93 -23.26 17.20
C LYS A 611 -3.63 -23.32 16.44
N PHE A 612 -2.53 -22.96 17.10
CA PHE A 612 -1.16 -23.08 16.59
C PHE A 612 -0.44 -24.22 17.32
N PRO A 613 -0.28 -25.38 16.68
CA PRO A 613 0.43 -26.52 17.26
C PRO A 613 1.89 -26.20 17.56
N LEU A 614 2.42 -26.76 18.67
CA LEU A 614 3.80 -26.58 19.10
C LEU A 614 4.69 -27.75 18.63
N HIS A 615 6.01 -27.45 18.48
CA HIS A 615 7.06 -28.41 18.09
C HIS A 615 6.86 -29.08 16.73
N VAL A 616 6.11 -28.42 15.84
CA VAL A 616 5.85 -28.87 14.47
C VAL A 616 5.98 -27.70 13.49
N MET A 617 5.94 -27.99 12.20
CA MET A 617 5.86 -26.99 11.12
C MET A 617 4.41 -26.70 10.78
N THR A 618 3.92 -25.54 11.19
CA THR A 618 2.57 -25.06 10.83
C THR A 618 2.68 -24.03 9.70
N VAL A 619 1.89 -24.22 8.65
CA VAL A 619 1.80 -23.24 7.54
C VAL A 619 0.44 -22.57 7.54
N VAL A 620 0.43 -21.24 7.55
CA VAL A 620 -0.76 -20.41 7.37
C VAL A 620 -0.83 -20.00 5.91
N SER A 621 -1.80 -20.56 5.18
CA SER A 621 -2.00 -20.35 3.74
C SER A 621 -3.33 -19.64 3.44
N GLY A 622 -3.61 -19.43 2.16
CA GLY A 622 -4.85 -18.81 1.67
C GLY A 622 -4.60 -17.72 0.65
N VAL A 623 -5.65 -17.26 -0.02
CA VAL A 623 -5.56 -16.25 -1.09
C VAL A 623 -4.99 -14.92 -0.60
N SER A 624 -4.53 -14.07 -1.52
CA SER A 624 -4.02 -12.72 -1.20
C SER A 624 -5.12 -11.88 -0.55
N GLY A 625 -4.79 -11.17 0.55
CA GLY A 625 -5.77 -10.37 1.30
C GLY A 625 -6.74 -11.16 2.20
N SER A 626 -6.59 -12.48 2.38
CA SER A 626 -7.48 -13.30 3.23
C SER A 626 -7.33 -13.07 4.74
N GLY A 627 -6.32 -12.32 5.19
CA GLY A 627 -6.12 -11.97 6.61
C GLY A 627 -4.97 -12.71 7.31
N LYS A 628 -4.12 -13.46 6.59
CA LYS A 628 -2.97 -14.22 7.15
C LYS A 628 -2.06 -13.37 8.02
N SER A 629 -1.56 -12.26 7.48
CA SER A 629 -0.65 -11.36 8.22
C SER A 629 -1.36 -10.68 9.40
N SER A 630 -2.66 -10.38 9.26
CA SER A 630 -3.47 -9.86 10.38
C SER A 630 -3.57 -10.86 11.52
N LEU A 631 -3.80 -12.15 11.20
CA LEU A 631 -3.87 -13.22 12.21
C LEU A 631 -2.50 -13.46 12.86
N VAL A 632 -1.47 -13.70 12.04
CA VAL A 632 -0.18 -14.21 12.55
C VAL A 632 0.68 -13.07 13.11
N ARG A 633 0.85 -11.96 12.38
CA ARG A 633 1.72 -10.86 12.80
C ARG A 633 1.01 -9.91 13.76
N ASP A 634 -0.18 -9.41 13.36
CA ASP A 634 -0.81 -8.31 14.10
C ASP A 634 -1.52 -8.80 15.37
N VAL A 635 -2.05 -10.04 15.38
CA VAL A 635 -2.71 -10.61 16.56
C VAL A 635 -1.76 -11.57 17.28
N PHE A 636 -1.45 -12.73 16.71
CA PHE A 636 -0.76 -13.83 17.41
C PHE A 636 0.63 -13.44 17.91
N TYR A 637 1.51 -12.96 17.04
CA TYR A 637 2.88 -12.55 17.40
C TYR A 637 2.90 -11.45 18.46
N ARG A 638 2.15 -10.37 18.24
CA ARG A 638 2.13 -9.25 19.20
C ARG A 638 1.49 -9.63 20.53
N ALA A 639 0.49 -10.52 20.53
CA ALA A 639 -0.12 -11.03 21.74
C ALA A 639 0.87 -11.87 22.58
N LEU A 640 1.70 -12.69 21.92
CA LEU A 640 2.74 -13.47 22.57
C LEU A 640 3.87 -12.60 23.12
N LEU A 641 4.37 -11.61 22.36
CA LEU A 641 5.37 -10.64 22.86
C LEU A 641 4.89 -10.00 24.17
N ARG A 642 3.64 -9.58 24.20
CA ARG A 642 3.07 -8.99 25.39
C ARG A 642 2.95 -9.99 26.55
N HIS A 643 2.57 -11.23 26.26
CA HIS A 643 2.49 -12.28 27.28
C HIS A 643 3.84 -12.52 27.96
N TYR A 644 4.94 -12.55 27.17
CA TYR A 644 6.30 -12.74 27.70
C TYR A 644 6.94 -11.46 28.24
N GLY A 645 6.20 -10.33 28.29
CA GLY A 645 6.71 -9.05 28.84
C GLY A 645 7.69 -8.32 27.93
N GLU A 646 7.78 -8.73 26.67
CA GLU A 646 8.59 -8.03 25.67
C GLU A 646 7.87 -6.77 25.18
N GLY A 647 8.60 -5.66 25.07
CA GLY A 647 8.06 -4.41 24.54
C GLY A 647 7.82 -4.48 23.05
N GLY A 648 6.76 -3.86 22.53
CA GLY A 648 6.45 -3.84 21.11
C GLY A 648 5.15 -3.10 20.81
N GLU A 649 4.74 -3.17 19.55
CA GLU A 649 3.43 -2.66 19.12
C GLU A 649 2.30 -3.46 19.77
N MET A 650 1.17 -2.78 19.99
CA MET A 650 0.01 -3.42 20.62
C MET A 650 -0.58 -4.51 19.72
N PRO A 651 -1.04 -5.64 20.30
CA PRO A 651 -1.72 -6.67 19.55
C PRO A 651 -3.05 -6.15 18.97
N GLY A 652 -3.39 -6.65 17.79
CA GLY A 652 -4.70 -6.44 17.20
C GLY A 652 -5.83 -6.99 18.07
N THR A 653 -7.07 -6.76 17.68
CA THR A 653 -8.27 -7.17 18.46
C THR A 653 -8.41 -8.69 18.50
N TYR A 654 -8.48 -9.25 19.71
CA TYR A 654 -8.76 -10.66 20.00
C TYR A 654 -9.41 -10.80 21.37
N SER A 655 -10.07 -11.89 21.67
CA SER A 655 -10.75 -12.10 22.96
C SER A 655 -9.78 -12.63 24.01
N ARG A 656 -9.05 -13.69 23.74
CA ARG A 656 -8.16 -14.36 24.68
C ARG A 656 -7.07 -15.16 23.96
N LEU A 657 -5.94 -15.29 24.65
CA LEU A 657 -4.87 -16.24 24.32
C LEU A 657 -4.88 -17.35 25.35
N SER A 658 -4.92 -18.61 24.91
CA SER A 658 -5.00 -19.78 25.78
C SER A 658 -4.10 -20.93 25.29
N GLY A 659 -3.95 -21.99 26.10
CA GLY A 659 -3.15 -23.15 25.76
C GLY A 659 -1.80 -23.23 26.47
N ASP A 660 -0.84 -23.93 25.84
CA ASP A 660 0.45 -24.34 26.45
C ASP A 660 1.54 -23.25 26.35
N MET A 661 1.23 -21.98 26.69
CA MET A 661 2.16 -20.85 26.56
C MET A 661 3.45 -21.02 27.37
N ASP A 662 3.39 -21.68 28.53
CA ASP A 662 4.55 -21.94 29.40
C ASP A 662 5.62 -22.83 28.75
N ARG A 663 5.31 -23.47 27.61
CA ARG A 663 6.25 -24.33 26.87
C ARG A 663 7.17 -23.53 25.96
N ILE A 664 6.84 -22.28 25.69
CA ILE A 664 7.64 -21.39 24.86
C ILE A 664 8.20 -20.27 25.72
N HIS A 665 9.47 -19.94 25.54
CA HIS A 665 10.16 -18.92 26.34
C HIS A 665 10.40 -17.62 25.57
N SER A 666 10.43 -17.68 24.22
CA SER A 666 10.62 -16.51 23.37
C SER A 666 9.93 -16.70 22.02
N VAL A 667 9.62 -15.59 21.38
CA VAL A 667 8.99 -15.56 20.06
C VAL A 667 9.78 -14.65 19.13
N GLU A 668 10.14 -15.16 17.94
CA GLU A 668 10.93 -14.45 16.97
C GLU A 668 10.18 -14.33 15.63
N PHE A 669 10.09 -13.12 15.12
CA PHE A 669 9.48 -12.84 13.81
C PHE A 669 10.56 -12.58 12.76
N VAL A 670 10.65 -13.43 11.76
CA VAL A 670 11.66 -13.38 10.70
C VAL A 670 11.01 -12.87 9.41
N ASP A 671 11.15 -11.57 9.17
CA ASP A 671 10.66 -10.86 7.99
C ASP A 671 11.76 -10.61 6.96
N GLN A 672 11.38 -10.05 5.81
CA GLN A 672 12.27 -9.71 4.69
C GLN A 672 13.06 -8.41 4.89
N ASN A 673 12.85 -7.69 5.99
CA ASN A 673 13.55 -6.46 6.27
C ASN A 673 15.06 -6.68 6.40
N PRO A 674 15.91 -5.71 5.98
CA PRO A 674 17.36 -5.81 6.14
C PRO A 674 17.80 -6.10 7.59
N ILE A 675 18.90 -6.85 7.74
CA ILE A 675 19.47 -7.25 9.05
C ILE A 675 20.04 -6.09 9.87
N GLY A 676 19.84 -4.85 9.45
CA GLY A 676 20.22 -3.64 10.17
C GLY A 676 19.82 -2.39 9.42
N LYS A 677 19.70 -1.29 10.14
CA LYS A 677 19.30 0.02 9.57
C LYS A 677 20.46 0.77 8.88
N SER A 678 21.72 0.31 9.09
CA SER A 678 22.92 0.95 8.55
C SER A 678 23.39 0.24 7.28
N THR A 679 23.84 0.99 6.29
CA THR A 679 24.52 0.50 5.07
C THR A 679 25.78 -0.34 5.40
N ARG A 680 26.33 -0.21 6.61
CA ARG A 680 27.48 -0.96 7.12
C ARG A 680 27.11 -2.33 7.70
N SER A 681 25.82 -2.64 7.90
CA SER A 681 25.40 -3.95 8.36
C SER A 681 25.70 -5.00 7.29
N ASN A 682 26.29 -6.13 7.69
CA ASN A 682 26.65 -7.23 6.79
C ASN A 682 26.52 -8.59 7.50
N PRO A 683 26.50 -9.71 6.76
CA PRO A 683 26.34 -11.05 7.33
C PRO A 683 27.38 -11.41 8.37
N ALA A 684 28.66 -11.07 8.14
CA ALA A 684 29.75 -11.40 9.06
C ALA A 684 29.62 -10.69 10.42
N THR A 685 29.18 -9.43 10.42
CA THR A 685 28.94 -8.67 11.65
C THR A 685 27.70 -9.20 12.38
N TYR A 686 26.64 -9.53 11.67
CA TYR A 686 25.38 -10.01 12.24
C TYR A 686 25.56 -11.35 12.98
N LEU A 687 26.33 -12.29 12.41
CA LEU A 687 26.65 -13.57 13.04
C LEU A 687 27.82 -13.48 14.05
N LYS A 688 28.33 -12.28 14.30
CA LYS A 688 29.49 -12.04 15.19
C LYS A 688 30.79 -12.77 14.75
N ALA A 689 30.89 -13.20 13.51
CA ALA A 689 32.08 -13.77 12.93
C ALA A 689 33.17 -12.70 12.74
N PHE A 690 32.78 -11.48 12.43
CA PHE A 690 33.66 -10.35 12.22
C PHE A 690 34.43 -9.96 13.52
N ASP A 691 33.84 -10.17 14.70
CA ASP A 691 34.50 -9.92 15.97
C ASP A 691 35.70 -10.84 16.18
N GLU A 692 35.61 -12.10 15.79
CA GLU A 692 36.71 -13.05 15.85
C GLU A 692 37.76 -12.75 14.76
N ILE A 693 37.36 -12.34 13.55
CA ILE A 693 38.26 -11.92 12.48
C ILE A 693 39.08 -10.69 12.93
N ARG A 694 38.46 -9.68 13.54
CA ARG A 694 39.16 -8.50 14.06
C ARG A 694 40.20 -8.85 15.14
N LYS A 695 39.88 -9.80 16.03
CA LYS A 695 40.84 -10.29 17.03
C LYS A 695 42.04 -10.96 16.38
N LEU A 696 41.79 -11.80 15.35
CA LEU A 696 42.84 -12.48 14.60
C LEU A 696 43.82 -11.49 13.94
N PHE A 697 43.31 -10.40 13.34
CA PHE A 697 44.12 -9.36 12.72
C PHE A 697 44.90 -8.55 13.78
N ALA A 698 44.33 -8.25 14.94
CA ALA A 698 44.97 -7.54 16.02
C ALA A 698 46.10 -8.37 16.67
N GLU A 699 46.10 -9.69 16.56
CA GLU A 699 47.13 -10.58 17.05
C GLU A 699 48.33 -10.70 16.13
N GLN A 700 48.28 -10.17 14.89
CA GLN A 700 49.38 -10.18 13.94
C GLN A 700 50.54 -9.30 14.43
N GLN A 701 51.77 -9.69 14.08
CA GLN A 701 52.98 -9.00 14.54
C GLN A 701 52.99 -7.52 14.16
N GLY A 702 52.61 -7.16 12.93
CA GLY A 702 52.52 -5.78 12.47
C GLY A 702 51.50 -4.96 13.28
N ALA A 703 50.34 -5.53 13.59
CA ALA A 703 49.31 -4.88 14.39
C ALA A 703 49.77 -4.61 15.84
N LYS A 704 50.47 -5.58 16.44
CA LYS A 704 51.08 -5.43 17.78
C LYS A 704 52.15 -4.35 17.83
N GLN A 705 52.97 -4.25 16.78
CA GLN A 705 54.00 -3.22 16.67
C GLN A 705 53.42 -1.82 16.54
N MET A 706 52.32 -1.69 15.83
CA MET A 706 51.57 -0.43 15.63
C MET A 706 50.62 -0.10 16.78
N GLY A 707 50.43 -1.02 17.75
CA GLY A 707 49.51 -0.86 18.87
C GLY A 707 48.02 -0.92 18.46
N PHE A 708 47.72 -1.58 17.36
CA PHE A 708 46.34 -1.70 16.85
C PHE A 708 45.51 -2.69 17.65
N SER A 709 44.49 -2.21 18.33
CA SER A 709 43.52 -3.03 19.03
C SER A 709 42.44 -3.61 18.05
N PRO A 710 41.66 -4.63 18.45
CA PRO A 710 40.58 -5.14 17.60
C PRO A 710 39.55 -4.09 17.13
N SER A 711 39.40 -2.99 17.88
CA SER A 711 38.52 -1.88 17.46
C SER A 711 39.07 -1.09 16.28
N TYR A 712 40.40 -1.10 16.08
CA TYR A 712 41.03 -0.43 14.94
C TYR A 712 40.71 -1.08 13.60
N PHE A 713 40.46 -2.37 13.61
CA PHE A 713 39.98 -3.17 12.45
C PHE A 713 38.48 -3.12 12.23
N SER A 714 37.77 -2.21 12.92
CA SER A 714 36.34 -2.01 12.73
C SER A 714 36.04 -0.86 11.75
N PHE A 715 35.29 -1.12 10.70
CA PHE A 715 34.80 -0.06 9.80
C PHE A 715 33.69 0.79 10.43
N ASN A 716 33.14 0.40 11.61
CA ASN A 716 32.13 1.15 12.34
C ASN A 716 32.71 2.14 13.35
N SER A 717 33.98 1.93 13.79
CA SER A 717 34.60 2.74 14.80
C SER A 717 35.67 3.69 14.20
N GLU A 718 35.87 4.81 14.82
CA GLU A 718 36.98 5.70 14.46
C GLU A 718 38.35 5.05 14.77
N GLY A 719 39.34 5.42 13.98
CA GLY A 719 40.70 4.90 14.05
C GLY A 719 41.20 4.40 12.72
N GLY A 720 40.88 3.13 12.36
CA GLY A 720 41.38 2.52 11.15
C GLY A 720 40.46 2.59 9.93
N ARG A 721 39.21 3.07 10.08
CA ARG A 721 38.31 3.24 8.94
C ARG A 721 38.71 4.42 8.06
N CYS A 722 38.36 4.35 6.78
CA CYS A 722 38.43 5.52 5.88
C CYS A 722 37.54 6.66 6.42
N GLU A 723 38.12 7.86 6.50
CA GLU A 723 37.42 9.02 7.07
C GLU A 723 36.41 9.64 6.10
N GLU A 724 36.67 9.58 4.80
CA GLU A 724 35.79 10.13 3.76
C GLU A 724 34.47 9.35 3.68
N CYS A 725 34.50 8.05 3.39
CA CYS A 725 33.30 7.22 3.34
C CYS A 725 32.87 6.69 4.72
N LYS A 726 33.60 7.03 5.80
CA LYS A 726 33.29 6.58 7.17
C LYS A 726 33.15 5.06 7.32
N GLY A 727 33.90 4.31 6.50
CA GLY A 727 33.88 2.85 6.47
C GLY A 727 32.80 2.19 5.61
N GLU A 728 32.08 2.94 4.80
CA GLU A 728 31.08 2.38 3.86
C GLU A 728 31.70 1.81 2.59
N GLY A 729 32.83 2.35 2.16
CA GLY A 729 33.48 2.03 0.90
C GLY A 729 32.89 2.77 -0.30
N THR A 730 31.71 3.32 -0.15
CA THR A 730 30.95 4.05 -1.18
C THR A 730 30.46 5.38 -0.63
N ILE A 731 30.15 6.31 -1.53
CA ILE A 731 29.53 7.60 -1.25
C ILE A 731 28.20 7.64 -1.98
N THR A 732 27.11 7.82 -1.25
CA THR A 732 25.76 7.92 -1.82
C THR A 732 25.43 9.39 -2.05
N VAL A 733 25.10 9.73 -3.30
CA VAL A 733 24.61 11.04 -3.68
C VAL A 733 23.08 10.95 -3.80
N GLU A 734 22.40 11.57 -2.86
CA GLU A 734 20.92 11.61 -2.85
C GLU A 734 20.41 12.51 -3.99
N MET A 735 19.51 11.97 -4.81
CA MET A 735 18.87 12.68 -5.93
C MET A 735 17.41 12.92 -5.60
N GLN A 736 16.96 14.20 -5.67
CA GLN A 736 15.59 14.58 -5.29
C GLN A 736 14.49 13.96 -6.14
N PHE A 737 14.77 13.61 -7.40
CA PHE A 737 13.76 13.14 -8.38
C PHE A 737 14.13 11.82 -9.06
N MET A 738 15.24 11.19 -8.70
CA MET A 738 15.76 9.96 -9.30
C MET A 738 16.30 9.03 -8.22
N ALA A 739 16.63 7.79 -8.60
CA ALA A 739 17.34 6.87 -7.71
C ALA A 739 18.70 7.45 -7.30
N ASP A 740 19.08 7.24 -6.03
CA ASP A 740 20.34 7.69 -5.48
C ASP A 740 21.51 7.08 -6.26
N ILE A 741 22.55 7.87 -6.50
CA ILE A 741 23.76 7.39 -7.18
C ILE A 741 24.77 6.95 -6.11
N VAL A 742 25.22 5.72 -6.21
CA VAL A 742 26.24 5.16 -5.32
C VAL A 742 27.58 5.13 -6.07
N LEU A 743 28.53 5.91 -5.60
CA LEU A 743 29.88 6.01 -6.16
C LEU A 743 30.89 5.31 -5.26
N GLU A 744 31.92 4.70 -5.86
CA GLU A 744 33.04 4.18 -5.09
C GLU A 744 33.81 5.32 -4.44
N CYS A 745 34.23 5.16 -3.19
CA CYS A 745 35.02 6.19 -2.47
C CYS A 745 36.41 6.34 -3.09
N GLU A 746 36.74 7.54 -3.55
CA GLU A 746 38.01 7.83 -4.21
C GLU A 746 39.23 7.66 -3.29
N SER A 747 39.10 7.91 -1.97
CA SER A 747 40.19 7.76 -1.00
C SER A 747 40.58 6.33 -0.70
N CYS A 748 39.61 5.44 -0.53
CA CYS A 748 39.87 4.05 -0.15
C CYS A 748 39.64 3.04 -1.26
N HIS A 749 39.16 3.45 -2.43
CA HIS A 749 38.86 2.59 -3.57
C HIS A 749 38.04 1.36 -3.15
N GLY A 750 36.91 1.60 -2.47
CA GLY A 750 36.00 0.56 -1.97
C GLY A 750 36.48 -0.24 -0.77
N LYS A 751 37.75 -0.12 -0.35
CA LYS A 751 38.40 -0.96 0.69
C LYS A 751 37.98 -0.64 2.12
N ARG A 752 37.28 0.48 2.39
CA ARG A 752 36.70 0.88 3.70
C ARG A 752 37.67 1.30 4.78
N TYR A 753 39.00 1.01 4.67
CA TYR A 753 40.04 1.23 5.66
C TYR A 753 41.08 2.19 5.17
N LYS A 754 41.87 2.73 6.12
CA LYS A 754 43.13 3.45 5.88
C LYS A 754 44.19 2.47 5.40
N GLN A 755 45.21 2.99 4.72
CA GLN A 755 46.26 2.16 4.14
C GLN A 755 47.08 1.42 5.23
N ASP A 756 47.39 2.03 6.36
CA ASP A 756 48.11 1.42 7.50
C ASP A 756 47.39 0.17 8.07
N VAL A 757 46.07 0.12 8.02
CA VAL A 757 45.29 -1.08 8.41
C VAL A 757 45.37 -2.15 7.32
N LEU A 758 45.37 -1.74 6.04
CA LEU A 758 45.44 -2.66 4.89
C LEU A 758 46.85 -3.30 4.77
N ASP A 759 47.88 -2.68 5.31
CA ASP A 759 49.25 -3.22 5.35
C ASP A 759 49.40 -4.39 6.35
N ILE A 760 48.42 -4.58 7.23
CA ILE A 760 48.38 -5.73 8.13
C ILE A 760 47.75 -6.92 7.41
N GLU A 761 48.55 -7.96 7.24
CA GLU A 761 48.09 -9.17 6.51
C GLU A 761 48.06 -10.40 7.44
N TYR A 762 47.11 -11.25 7.21
CA TYR A 762 47.02 -12.62 7.69
C TYR A 762 47.09 -13.57 6.49
N ARG A 763 48.16 -14.36 6.40
CA ARG A 763 48.40 -15.30 5.28
C ARG A 763 48.34 -14.64 3.91
N GLY A 764 48.93 -13.46 3.77
CA GLY A 764 48.92 -12.72 2.49
C GLY A 764 47.58 -12.08 2.09
N LYS A 765 46.67 -11.95 3.04
CA LYS A 765 45.37 -11.29 2.86
C LYS A 765 45.14 -10.22 3.92
N ASN A 766 44.79 -9.01 3.49
CA ASN A 766 44.40 -7.96 4.43
C ASN A 766 42.92 -8.10 4.83
N ILE A 767 42.46 -7.30 5.77
CA ILE A 767 41.10 -7.39 6.29
C ILE A 767 40.02 -7.08 5.22
N SER A 768 40.32 -6.19 4.27
CA SER A 768 39.43 -5.90 3.15
C SER A 768 39.33 -7.09 2.20
N ASP A 769 40.44 -7.76 1.89
CA ASP A 769 40.45 -8.97 1.08
C ASP A 769 39.58 -10.09 1.69
N VAL A 770 39.66 -10.24 3.04
CA VAL A 770 38.82 -11.21 3.76
C VAL A 770 37.35 -10.84 3.71
N LEU A 771 36.98 -9.56 3.82
CA LEU A 771 35.61 -9.12 3.68
C LEU A 771 35.06 -9.31 2.26
N ASP A 772 35.95 -9.30 1.26
CA ASP A 772 35.60 -9.57 -0.13
C ASP A 772 35.49 -11.05 -0.50
N MET A 773 35.96 -11.94 0.38
CA MET A 773 35.74 -13.38 0.20
C MET A 773 34.27 -13.73 0.31
N THR A 774 33.84 -14.70 -0.50
CA THR A 774 32.54 -15.36 -0.27
C THR A 774 32.61 -16.19 1.01
N ILE A 775 31.45 -16.50 1.60
CA ILE A 775 31.36 -17.33 2.81
C ILE A 775 32.07 -18.68 2.59
N ASN A 776 31.86 -19.32 1.41
CA ASN A 776 32.54 -20.57 1.06
C ASN A 776 34.05 -20.41 1.03
N GLN A 777 34.57 -19.36 0.37
CA GLN A 777 36.00 -19.06 0.31
C GLN A 777 36.59 -18.78 1.68
N ALA A 778 35.86 -18.04 2.54
CA ALA A 778 36.33 -17.75 3.89
C ALA A 778 36.38 -19.01 4.75
N ILE A 779 35.38 -19.89 4.66
CA ILE A 779 35.40 -21.18 5.35
C ILE A 779 36.60 -22.03 4.87
N GLU A 780 36.84 -22.09 3.57
CA GLU A 780 37.98 -22.81 3.00
C GLU A 780 39.30 -22.18 3.50
N PHE A 781 39.49 -20.86 3.39
CA PHE A 781 40.67 -20.11 3.82
C PHE A 781 41.01 -20.35 5.30
N PHE A 782 40.00 -20.30 6.18
CA PHE A 782 40.22 -20.52 7.62
C PHE A 782 40.36 -22.01 7.98
N SER A 783 39.84 -22.93 7.17
CA SER A 783 39.94 -24.38 7.45
C SER A 783 41.34 -24.97 7.21
N GLU A 784 42.19 -24.29 6.46
CA GLU A 784 43.57 -24.73 6.22
C GLU A 784 44.43 -24.65 7.48
N VAL A 785 43.98 -23.91 8.51
CA VAL A 785 44.65 -23.77 9.80
C VAL A 785 43.78 -24.39 10.88
N ASN A 786 44.33 -25.22 11.71
CA ASN A 786 43.60 -25.98 12.70
C ASN A 786 43.70 -25.38 14.13
N GLU A 787 43.77 -24.04 14.23
CA GLU A 787 43.84 -23.33 15.49
C GLU A 787 42.46 -23.02 16.07
N SER A 788 42.40 -22.63 17.35
CA SER A 788 41.15 -22.46 18.08
C SER A 788 40.35 -21.25 17.60
N GLN A 789 41.01 -20.23 17.05
CA GLN A 789 40.38 -18.97 16.63
C GLN A 789 39.71 -19.11 15.27
N GLU A 790 40.38 -19.76 14.33
CA GLU A 790 39.84 -20.06 13.01
C GLU A 790 38.63 -21.01 13.13
N LYS A 791 38.69 -22.01 14.00
CA LYS A 791 37.54 -22.90 14.29
C LYS A 791 36.35 -22.11 14.80
N ARG A 792 36.54 -21.05 15.62
CA ARG A 792 35.40 -20.20 16.05
C ARG A 792 34.87 -19.39 14.90
N ILE A 793 35.69 -18.86 14.00
CA ILE A 793 35.22 -18.16 12.79
C ILE A 793 34.42 -19.09 11.92
N ILE A 794 34.92 -20.31 11.63
CA ILE A 794 34.24 -21.30 10.82
C ILE A 794 32.89 -21.69 11.45
N LYS A 795 32.85 -21.94 12.78
CA LYS A 795 31.63 -22.26 13.50
C LYS A 795 30.56 -21.18 13.36
N ARG A 796 30.97 -19.90 13.30
CA ARG A 796 30.04 -18.78 13.06
C ARG A 796 29.58 -18.65 11.60
N LEU A 797 30.45 -19.01 10.64
CA LEU A 797 30.14 -18.89 9.21
C LEU A 797 29.37 -20.10 8.65
N LYS A 798 29.58 -21.31 9.21
CA LYS A 798 28.96 -22.54 8.73
C LYS A 798 27.42 -22.47 8.59
N PRO A 799 26.65 -21.91 9.52
CA PRO A 799 25.21 -21.76 9.38
C PRO A 799 24.79 -20.98 8.13
N LEU A 800 25.58 -19.98 7.69
CA LEU A 800 25.30 -19.26 6.43
C LEU A 800 25.43 -20.17 5.21
N GLN A 801 26.43 -21.06 5.22
CA GLN A 801 26.58 -22.06 4.17
C GLN A 801 25.42 -23.06 4.18
N ASP A 802 25.02 -23.50 5.37
CA ASP A 802 23.95 -24.50 5.57
C ASP A 802 22.57 -24.01 5.11
N VAL A 803 22.30 -22.70 5.18
CA VAL A 803 21.09 -22.06 4.63
C VAL A 803 21.22 -21.67 3.15
N GLY A 804 22.31 -22.09 2.46
CA GLY A 804 22.50 -21.85 1.04
C GLY A 804 23.06 -20.47 0.67
N LEU A 805 23.64 -19.71 1.62
CA LEU A 805 24.21 -18.38 1.39
C LEU A 805 25.73 -18.38 1.20
N GLY A 806 26.33 -19.52 0.87
CA GLY A 806 27.77 -19.65 0.71
C GLY A 806 28.41 -18.77 -0.36
N TYR A 807 27.62 -18.22 -1.29
CA TYR A 807 28.06 -17.37 -2.40
C TYR A 807 28.17 -15.88 -2.04
N ILE A 808 27.54 -15.43 -0.94
CA ILE A 808 27.53 -14.03 -0.50
C ILE A 808 28.90 -13.65 0.05
N LYS A 809 29.36 -12.40 -0.22
CA LYS A 809 30.60 -11.89 0.38
C LYS A 809 30.38 -11.58 1.87
N LEU A 810 31.41 -11.82 2.69
CA LEU A 810 31.38 -11.53 4.12
C LEU A 810 31.02 -10.07 4.44
N GLY A 811 31.59 -9.14 3.68
CA GLY A 811 31.40 -7.70 3.85
C GLY A 811 30.26 -7.11 3.01
N GLN A 812 29.42 -7.93 2.36
CA GLN A 812 28.31 -7.43 1.54
C GLN A 812 27.30 -6.68 2.41
N SER A 813 26.95 -5.44 1.98
CA SER A 813 25.95 -4.64 2.71
C SER A 813 24.57 -5.31 2.72
N SER A 814 23.91 -5.30 3.86
CA SER A 814 22.53 -5.84 3.99
C SER A 814 21.52 -5.15 3.09
N SER A 815 21.76 -3.90 2.71
CA SER A 815 20.92 -3.16 1.78
C SER A 815 20.98 -3.68 0.33
N THR A 816 22.05 -4.42 -0.02
CA THR A 816 22.23 -5.04 -1.34
C THR A 816 21.76 -6.49 -1.39
N LEU A 817 21.36 -7.06 -0.26
CA LEU A 817 20.80 -8.39 -0.18
C LEU A 817 19.30 -8.36 -0.55
N SER A 818 18.84 -9.39 -1.25
CA SER A 818 17.40 -9.60 -1.48
C SER A 818 16.67 -9.86 -0.16
N GLY A 819 15.34 -9.69 -0.14
CA GLY A 819 14.52 -9.98 1.05
C GLY A 819 14.70 -11.41 1.56
N GLY A 820 14.70 -12.39 0.67
CA GLY A 820 14.93 -13.80 1.01
C GLY A 820 16.35 -14.08 1.51
N GLU A 821 17.38 -13.40 0.99
CA GLU A 821 18.74 -13.50 1.52
C GLU A 821 18.84 -12.94 2.94
N ASN A 822 18.23 -11.77 3.21
CA ASN A 822 18.16 -11.20 4.56
C ASN A 822 17.47 -12.15 5.56
N GLN A 823 16.37 -12.79 5.18
CA GLN A 823 15.70 -13.78 6.02
C GLN A 823 16.59 -14.99 6.32
N ARG A 824 17.29 -15.51 5.32
CA ARG A 824 18.21 -16.65 5.50
C ARG A 824 19.41 -16.29 6.39
N VAL A 825 19.91 -15.05 6.34
CA VAL A 825 20.94 -14.58 7.29
C VAL A 825 20.39 -14.57 8.72
N LYS A 826 19.14 -14.12 8.95
CA LYS A 826 18.47 -14.19 10.26
C LYS A 826 18.32 -15.65 10.72
N LEU A 827 17.88 -16.53 9.84
CA LEU A 827 17.75 -17.96 10.11
C LEU A 827 19.10 -18.58 10.50
N ALA A 828 20.18 -18.26 9.76
CA ALA A 828 21.53 -18.74 10.09
C ALA A 828 22.01 -18.27 11.47
N PHE A 829 21.64 -17.07 11.91
CA PHE A 829 21.93 -16.57 13.24
C PHE A 829 21.28 -17.44 14.32
N PHE A 830 20.00 -17.79 14.18
CA PHE A 830 19.30 -18.67 15.13
C PHE A 830 19.90 -20.08 15.13
N LEU A 831 20.22 -20.62 13.96
CA LEU A 831 20.89 -21.93 13.85
C LEU A 831 22.30 -21.94 14.47
N SER A 832 22.97 -20.77 14.55
CA SER A 832 24.29 -20.67 15.18
C SER A 832 24.27 -20.75 16.70
N ASN A 833 23.13 -20.54 17.34
CA ASN A 833 22.97 -20.56 18.80
C ASN A 833 22.55 -21.95 19.28
N GLU A 834 23.51 -22.68 19.89
CA GLU A 834 23.27 -24.08 20.34
C GLU A 834 22.48 -24.21 21.65
N LYS A 835 22.38 -23.14 22.44
CA LYS A 835 21.72 -23.13 23.76
C LYS A 835 20.55 -22.16 23.74
N GLN A 836 19.56 -22.43 22.94
CA GLN A 836 18.36 -21.62 22.92
C GLN A 836 17.22 -22.38 23.58
N GLU A 837 16.53 -21.73 24.53
CA GLU A 837 15.29 -22.23 25.11
C GLU A 837 14.22 -22.40 24.03
N SER A 838 13.18 -23.18 24.27
CA SER A 838 12.13 -23.42 23.28
C SER A 838 11.56 -22.09 22.77
N THR A 839 11.75 -21.83 21.48
CA THR A 839 11.37 -20.59 20.79
C THR A 839 10.34 -20.88 19.73
N LEU A 840 9.36 -20.00 19.59
CA LEU A 840 8.42 -20.01 18.48
C LEU A 840 8.93 -19.06 17.37
N PHE A 841 9.29 -19.61 16.23
CA PHE A 841 9.73 -18.87 15.06
C PHE A 841 8.57 -18.64 14.10
N ILE A 842 8.36 -17.40 13.69
CA ILE A 842 7.39 -17.02 12.68
C ILE A 842 8.14 -16.51 11.47
N PHE A 843 7.92 -17.14 10.30
CA PHE A 843 8.51 -16.74 9.03
C PHE A 843 7.42 -16.16 8.10
N ASP A 844 7.69 -15.00 7.53
CA ASP A 844 6.78 -14.31 6.59
C ASP A 844 7.30 -14.48 5.17
N GLU A 845 6.62 -15.31 4.36
CA GLU A 845 6.93 -15.64 2.96
C GLU A 845 8.43 -15.96 2.72
N PRO A 846 8.99 -16.98 3.39
CA PRO A 846 10.41 -17.27 3.34
C PRO A 846 10.91 -17.83 1.99
N THR A 847 10.01 -18.20 1.06
CA THR A 847 10.39 -18.70 -0.26
C THR A 847 10.53 -17.60 -1.31
N THR A 848 10.31 -16.34 -0.94
CA THR A 848 10.44 -15.20 -1.85
C THR A 848 11.80 -15.18 -2.53
N GLY A 849 11.80 -15.16 -3.88
CA GLY A 849 13.01 -15.15 -4.70
C GLY A 849 13.85 -16.43 -4.65
N LEU A 850 13.29 -17.55 -4.19
CA LEU A 850 13.98 -18.83 -4.09
C LEU A 850 13.65 -19.77 -5.22
N HIS A 851 14.70 -20.35 -5.80
CA HIS A 851 14.58 -21.48 -6.71
C HIS A 851 14.20 -22.77 -5.93
N PHE A 852 13.61 -23.76 -6.60
CA PHE A 852 13.23 -25.07 -6.04
C PHE A 852 14.33 -25.74 -5.21
N HIS A 853 15.59 -25.67 -5.68
CA HIS A 853 16.74 -26.20 -4.97
C HIS A 853 16.98 -25.49 -3.62
N ASP A 854 16.83 -24.17 -3.61
CA ASP A 854 17.00 -23.36 -2.40
C ASP A 854 15.88 -23.61 -1.38
N ILE A 855 14.64 -23.84 -1.87
CA ILE A 855 13.49 -24.22 -1.02
C ILE A 855 13.77 -25.55 -0.30
N ASN A 856 14.35 -26.53 -0.97
CA ASN A 856 14.73 -27.80 -0.35
C ASN A 856 15.76 -27.61 0.77
N THR A 857 16.72 -26.71 0.57
CA THR A 857 17.72 -26.35 1.60
C THR A 857 17.06 -25.64 2.79
N LEU A 858 16.11 -24.74 2.53
CA LEU A 858 15.36 -24.03 3.55
C LEU A 858 14.51 -25.00 4.40
N LEU A 859 13.83 -25.97 3.78
CA LEU A 859 13.06 -27.00 4.49
C LEU A 859 13.92 -27.83 5.44
N LYS A 860 15.15 -28.17 5.05
CA LYS A 860 16.12 -28.84 5.94
C LYS A 860 16.43 -27.98 7.16
N SER A 861 16.60 -26.68 6.99
CA SER A 861 16.89 -25.74 8.08
C SER A 861 15.70 -25.62 9.05
N PHE A 862 14.46 -25.58 8.55
CA PHE A 862 13.26 -25.62 9.40
C PHE A 862 13.16 -26.91 10.21
N ASN A 863 13.42 -28.05 9.56
CA ASN A 863 13.43 -29.35 10.27
C ASN A 863 14.49 -29.38 11.38
N GLN A 864 15.69 -28.81 11.17
CA GLN A 864 16.71 -28.70 12.19
C GLN A 864 16.25 -27.86 13.41
N LEU A 865 15.52 -26.76 13.18
CA LEU A 865 14.93 -25.99 14.29
C LEU A 865 13.94 -26.81 15.09
N ILE A 866 13.06 -27.54 14.43
CA ILE A 866 12.04 -28.38 15.09
C ILE A 866 12.70 -29.53 15.87
N GLU A 867 13.72 -30.20 15.32
CA GLU A 867 14.49 -31.26 15.97
C GLU A 867 15.23 -30.76 17.24
N ARG A 868 15.53 -29.46 17.32
CA ARG A 868 16.09 -28.79 18.51
C ARG A 868 15.03 -28.39 19.54
N GLY A 869 13.72 -28.74 19.31
CA GLY A 869 12.62 -28.43 20.22
C GLY A 869 11.96 -27.08 20.02
N HIS A 870 12.17 -26.41 18.88
CA HIS A 870 11.51 -25.15 18.55
C HIS A 870 10.17 -25.41 17.81
N THR A 871 9.36 -24.37 17.73
CA THR A 871 8.11 -24.35 16.93
C THR A 871 8.30 -23.46 15.71
N VAL A 872 7.82 -23.89 14.55
CA VAL A 872 7.95 -23.12 13.30
C VAL A 872 6.55 -22.84 12.73
N VAL A 873 6.20 -21.55 12.61
CA VAL A 873 4.98 -21.07 11.95
C VAL A 873 5.41 -20.29 10.69
N ILE A 874 4.80 -20.58 9.56
CA ILE A 874 5.18 -20.00 8.27
C ILE A 874 3.94 -19.42 7.61
N ILE A 875 3.97 -18.16 7.22
CA ILE A 875 2.98 -17.58 6.30
C ILE A 875 3.48 -17.86 4.89
N GLU A 876 2.74 -18.64 4.09
CA GLU A 876 3.23 -19.06 2.77
C GLU A 876 2.11 -19.35 1.75
N HIS A 877 2.50 -19.18 0.48
CA HIS A 877 1.69 -19.52 -0.69
C HIS A 877 2.30 -20.64 -1.55
N ASN A 878 3.58 -20.95 -1.33
CA ASN A 878 4.32 -21.93 -2.12
C ASN A 878 3.85 -23.34 -1.82
N MET A 879 3.32 -24.03 -2.82
CA MET A 879 2.76 -25.39 -2.68
C MET A 879 3.81 -26.42 -2.26
N ASP A 880 5.09 -26.20 -2.54
CA ASP A 880 6.16 -27.11 -2.15
C ASP A 880 6.48 -27.03 -0.65
N ILE A 881 6.31 -25.87 -0.02
CA ILE A 881 6.36 -25.74 1.45
C ILE A 881 5.09 -26.30 2.08
N ILE A 882 3.91 -25.93 1.54
CA ILE A 882 2.62 -26.36 2.11
C ILE A 882 2.50 -27.87 2.12
N LYS A 883 2.88 -28.57 1.03
CA LYS A 883 2.84 -30.04 0.98
C LYS A 883 3.76 -30.72 2.00
N CYS A 884 4.82 -30.03 2.48
CA CYS A 884 5.77 -30.53 3.46
C CYS A 884 5.41 -30.19 4.92
N ALA A 885 4.38 -29.39 5.16
CA ALA A 885 3.94 -28.97 6.50
C ALA A 885 3.39 -30.14 7.33
N ASP A 886 3.52 -30.06 8.66
CA ASP A 886 2.86 -30.98 9.57
C ASP A 886 1.40 -30.59 9.80
N HIS A 887 1.12 -29.28 9.81
CA HIS A 887 -0.21 -28.70 9.99
C HIS A 887 -0.39 -27.48 9.09
N VAL A 888 -1.57 -27.31 8.52
CA VAL A 888 -1.93 -26.18 7.66
C VAL A 888 -3.17 -25.50 8.21
N ILE A 889 -3.16 -24.18 8.21
CA ILE A 889 -4.30 -23.32 8.52
C ILE A 889 -4.60 -22.52 7.24
N ASP A 890 -5.71 -22.82 6.59
CA ASP A 890 -6.09 -22.16 5.34
C ASP A 890 -7.11 -21.05 5.57
N MET A 891 -6.73 -19.84 5.18
CA MET A 891 -7.50 -18.60 5.37
C MET A 891 -8.22 -18.20 4.09
N GLY A 892 -9.47 -17.74 4.23
CA GLY A 892 -10.24 -17.34 3.05
C GLY A 892 -11.69 -17.00 3.37
N PRO A 893 -12.64 -17.39 2.47
CA PRO A 893 -12.40 -17.95 1.12
C PRO A 893 -11.80 -16.96 0.13
N GLU A 894 -12.11 -15.67 0.26
CA GLU A 894 -11.64 -14.59 -0.63
C GLU A 894 -10.74 -13.59 0.12
N GLY A 895 -10.31 -12.54 -0.57
CA GLY A 895 -9.61 -11.41 0.01
C GLY A 895 -10.54 -10.30 0.50
N GLY A 896 -10.05 -9.41 1.36
CA GLY A 896 -10.78 -8.23 1.83
C GLY A 896 -11.99 -8.55 2.72
N LYS A 897 -13.15 -7.92 2.45
CA LYS A 897 -14.36 -8.06 3.27
C LYS A 897 -14.94 -9.47 3.29
N GLU A 898 -14.79 -10.20 2.21
CA GLU A 898 -15.29 -11.58 2.04
C GLU A 898 -14.30 -12.63 2.58
N GLY A 899 -13.11 -12.19 2.98
CA GLY A 899 -12.11 -13.02 3.65
C GLY A 899 -12.23 -12.99 5.17
N GLY A 900 -11.15 -13.40 5.84
CA GLY A 900 -11.03 -13.31 7.30
C GLY A 900 -11.61 -14.50 8.06
N TYR A 901 -11.95 -15.58 7.37
CA TYR A 901 -12.38 -16.84 7.97
C TYR A 901 -11.27 -17.90 7.90
N VAL A 902 -11.33 -18.89 8.79
CA VAL A 902 -10.60 -20.14 8.65
C VAL A 902 -11.44 -21.07 7.79
N VAL A 903 -10.97 -21.40 6.59
CA VAL A 903 -11.68 -22.27 5.65
C VAL A 903 -11.57 -23.73 6.11
N CYS A 904 -10.35 -24.17 6.41
CA CYS A 904 -10.07 -25.48 6.96
C CYS A 904 -8.70 -25.51 7.66
N THR A 905 -8.51 -26.48 8.55
CA THR A 905 -7.26 -26.77 9.25
C THR A 905 -7.01 -28.27 9.27
N GLY A 906 -5.77 -28.69 9.20
CA GLY A 906 -5.41 -30.11 9.23
C GLY A 906 -4.07 -30.39 8.58
N THR A 907 -3.81 -31.65 8.25
CA THR A 907 -2.65 -32.05 7.45
C THR A 907 -2.83 -31.59 5.99
N PRO A 908 -1.75 -31.48 5.21
CA PRO A 908 -1.86 -31.17 3.79
C PRO A 908 -2.81 -32.07 3.01
N GLU A 909 -2.90 -33.35 3.38
CA GLU A 909 -3.80 -34.34 2.78
C GLU A 909 -5.27 -34.00 3.08
N GLU A 910 -5.59 -33.61 4.32
CA GLU A 910 -6.94 -33.20 4.73
C GLU A 910 -7.35 -31.89 4.05
N ILE A 911 -6.42 -30.93 3.92
CA ILE A 911 -6.67 -29.68 3.18
C ILE A 911 -6.96 -29.97 1.70
N ALA A 912 -6.25 -30.91 1.07
CA ALA A 912 -6.47 -31.29 -0.33
C ALA A 912 -7.84 -31.93 -0.59
N GLU A 913 -8.52 -32.43 0.43
CA GLU A 913 -9.88 -32.95 0.35
C GLU A 913 -10.96 -31.90 0.63
N CYS A 914 -10.59 -30.74 1.14
CA CYS A 914 -11.50 -29.64 1.45
C CYS A 914 -11.95 -28.91 0.15
N SER A 915 -13.18 -29.12 -0.27
CA SER A 915 -13.74 -28.53 -1.51
C SER A 915 -13.85 -27.00 -1.49
N ALA A 916 -13.91 -26.39 -0.30
CA ALA A 916 -13.98 -24.93 -0.14
C ALA A 916 -12.61 -24.26 -0.17
N SER A 917 -11.52 -25.02 -0.13
CA SER A 917 -10.15 -24.50 -0.10
C SER A 917 -9.55 -24.38 -1.49
N TYR A 918 -9.22 -23.15 -1.90
CA TYR A 918 -8.42 -22.93 -3.11
C TYR A 918 -7.02 -23.53 -2.97
N THR A 919 -6.39 -23.38 -1.82
CA THR A 919 -5.11 -24.03 -1.51
C THR A 919 -5.21 -25.55 -1.68
N GLY A 920 -6.30 -26.16 -1.19
CA GLY A 920 -6.55 -27.59 -1.31
C GLY A 920 -6.66 -28.08 -2.77
N MET A 921 -7.27 -27.29 -3.64
CA MET A 921 -7.40 -27.64 -5.07
C MET A 921 -6.02 -27.80 -5.72
N PHE A 922 -5.12 -26.81 -5.55
CA PHE A 922 -3.77 -26.84 -6.13
C PHE A 922 -2.88 -27.86 -5.43
N LEU A 923 -3.01 -28.02 -4.12
CA LEU A 923 -2.27 -28.99 -3.33
C LEU A 923 -2.58 -30.45 -3.75
N LYS A 924 -3.83 -30.73 -4.09
CA LYS A 924 -4.27 -32.04 -4.58
C LYS A 924 -3.53 -32.48 -5.84
N GLU A 925 -3.30 -31.56 -6.78
CA GLU A 925 -2.54 -31.83 -8.00
C GLU A 925 -1.07 -32.12 -7.69
N LYS A 926 -0.45 -31.33 -6.81
CA LYS A 926 0.94 -31.54 -6.38
C LYS A 926 1.13 -32.86 -5.62
N LEU A 927 0.23 -33.23 -4.72
CA LEU A 927 0.29 -34.52 -4.00
C LEU A 927 0.11 -35.70 -4.96
N ARG A 928 -0.85 -35.65 -5.89
CA ARG A 928 -1.07 -36.70 -6.88
C ARG A 928 0.14 -36.92 -7.78
N SER A 929 0.84 -35.87 -8.18
CA SER A 929 2.05 -35.99 -8.98
C SER A 929 3.18 -36.70 -8.20
N CYS A 930 3.23 -36.56 -6.87
CA CYS A 930 4.17 -37.28 -6.01
C CYS A 930 3.81 -38.77 -5.87
N PHE A 931 2.53 -39.13 -5.74
CA PHE A 931 2.08 -40.55 -5.56
C PHE A 931 2.17 -41.37 -6.86
N LYS A 932 1.93 -40.82 -8.05
CA LYS A 932 2.05 -41.56 -9.33
C LYS A 932 3.44 -42.11 -9.64
N PHE A 933 4.47 -41.63 -8.95
CA PHE A 933 5.85 -42.13 -9.09
C PHE A 933 6.24 -43.19 -8.04
N ILE A 934 5.44 -43.42 -6.98
CA ILE A 934 5.69 -44.44 -5.97
C ILE A 934 5.15 -45.80 -6.48
N GLU A 935 4.19 -45.81 -7.41
CA GLU A 935 3.62 -47.02 -8.00
C GLU A 935 4.33 -47.49 -9.30
N LYS A 936 5.39 -46.82 -9.73
CA LYS A 936 6.29 -47.27 -10.81
C LYS A 936 7.69 -47.55 -10.28
#